data_7eab8dc8d677e37a841721aae353d685
#
_entry.id   7eab8dc8d677e37a841721aae353d685
#
_cell.length_a   1.000
_cell.length_b   1.000
_cell.length_c   1.000
_cell.angle_alpha   90.00
_cell.angle_beta   90.00
_cell.angle_gamma   90.00
#
_symmetry.space_group_name_H-M   'P 1'
#
loop_
_entity.id
_entity.type
_entity.pdbx_description
1 polymer ?
#
loop_
_entity_poly.entity_id
_entity_poly.type
_entity_poly.pdbx_seq_one_letter_code
_entity_poly.pdbx_strand_id
1 'polypeptide(L)'
;DCTLTYLDDMPLEGQTLRYEISINSFAKHDQNLLFFFNYECFVGSKMVLKMDGGCAGFFSDEDLAHGRGVIHTAQELELKKNAEKIFFPALLHCPKTSFTRQKLLEISNGNPAGCFGPEYNQYGKNPSLKNAPDQFLMSDRVLSVEPQGGAYGLGYIVAEKDLAPDDWYFPCHFKDDPVMAGSLMAEGCVQLLQFFLLHLGLQTLVEDATFQPIHDLPQIVRCRGQVIPGDPKITYHVEVKEIGLEPYPYAIADIDILVGERIVVDFRDLGVQLAEKTDSVGAESQLRVTKNQRTAFTAADALKVQSAIQAAAVKRELFADEQMIWEFALGDVTKCFGSDFDVYKNRPMQRNPNGDLQLISRVYDLHGKRMEFEKPMTIVSEYDVPEDAWFFRQNSHPTLMPYSVLMEIALQPCGFISTQSGAILIYPEIDLHYRNLDGKGTLLSTPDLRGKTIVNEVELLSTVASGNTIIQNHRFALSCDGQKFYEGDTVFGYFTHDALANQVGLDSGKKVLPWINENPAEKTIVLELNSAEFRQLLGENPENPHFRLCAGQLSFSDEIRLVPEGGKYGKGYAYARKEVNPQDWFFPCHFHEDPVMPGSLGLEAIIQALQAFALQKGLGASFQNPRFSPVMTKVLWKYRGQILPENKYMQLELHVKNIEEKDGQLIISADANLWREDLRIYEISDIVLGISEA
;
A
#
# COMPACT_ATOMS: atom_id res chain seq x y z
N ASP A 1 1.13 40.10 18.90
CA ASP A 1 1.62 39.47 17.70
C ASP A 1 3.01 38.90 17.98
N CYS A 2 3.29 37.69 17.57
CA CYS A 2 4.64 37.14 17.62
C CYS A 2 5.07 36.68 16.21
N THR A 3 6.37 36.54 16.06
CA THR A 3 6.97 36.09 14.80
C THR A 3 7.73 34.80 15.06
N LEU A 4 7.30 33.73 14.38
CA LEU A 4 8.01 32.45 14.37
C LEU A 4 8.92 32.36 13.16
N THR A 5 10.13 31.85 13.34
CA THR A 5 11.08 31.62 12.24
C THR A 5 11.77 30.28 12.43
N TYR A 6 11.52 29.35 11.51
CA TYR A 6 12.25 28.09 11.44
C TYR A 6 13.60 28.32 10.77
N LEU A 7 14.66 27.79 11.37
CA LEU A 7 16.02 27.90 10.88
C LEU A 7 16.59 26.58 10.40
N ASP A 8 15.88 25.51 10.69
CA ASP A 8 16.20 24.14 10.28
C ASP A 8 14.93 23.31 10.14
N ASP A 9 15.09 22.06 9.74
CA ASP A 9 14.01 21.09 9.66
C ASP A 9 13.45 20.75 11.04
N MET A 10 12.26 20.13 10.99
CA MET A 10 11.64 19.61 12.20
C MET A 10 12.55 18.56 12.86
N PRO A 11 12.68 18.62 14.19
CA PRO A 11 13.49 17.68 14.95
C PRO A 11 13.04 16.23 14.76
N LEU A 12 14.01 15.32 14.75
CA LEU A 12 13.76 13.89 14.61
C LEU A 12 13.51 13.21 15.96
N GLU A 13 12.86 12.06 15.92
CA GLU A 13 12.66 11.21 17.09
C GLU A 13 14.01 10.87 17.78
N GLY A 14 14.02 10.93 19.11
CA GLY A 14 15.22 10.69 19.93
C GLY A 14 16.12 11.90 20.11
N GLN A 15 15.90 13.02 19.43
CA GLN A 15 16.62 14.26 19.68
C GLN A 15 16.07 15.01 20.89
N THR A 16 16.93 15.73 21.59
CA THR A 16 16.56 16.59 22.72
C THR A 16 16.41 18.03 22.27
N LEU A 17 15.23 18.61 22.53
CA LEU A 17 14.95 20.03 22.33
C LEU A 17 15.30 20.80 23.58
N ARG A 18 16.10 21.86 23.43
CA ARG A 18 16.44 22.81 24.49
C ARG A 18 15.85 24.17 24.14
N TYR A 19 15.00 24.70 25.01
CA TYR A 19 14.43 26.04 24.90
C TYR A 19 15.17 27.02 25.80
N GLU A 20 15.55 28.17 25.26
CA GLU A 20 16.03 29.35 25.99
C GLU A 20 14.97 30.43 25.89
N ILE A 21 14.35 30.77 27.02
CA ILE A 21 13.24 31.72 27.08
C ILE A 21 13.71 32.96 27.81
N SER A 22 13.54 34.13 27.18
CA SER A 22 13.90 35.44 27.76
C SER A 22 12.66 36.27 27.93
N ILE A 23 12.36 36.68 29.16
CA ILE A 23 11.29 37.62 29.46
C ILE A 23 11.84 39.04 29.30
N ASN A 24 11.28 39.79 28.35
CA ASN A 24 11.77 41.12 27.96
C ASN A 24 11.18 42.24 28.83
N SER A 25 9.89 42.16 29.14
CA SER A 25 9.18 43.18 29.90
C SER A 25 7.84 42.67 30.44
N PHE A 26 7.32 43.43 31.41
CA PHE A 26 5.98 43.24 31.95
C PHE A 26 5.19 44.55 31.78
N ALA A 27 3.89 44.39 31.51
CA ALA A 27 2.95 45.52 31.49
C ALA A 27 1.70 45.14 32.30
N LYS A 28 1.23 46.11 33.07
CA LYS A 28 -0.04 45.99 33.81
C LYS A 28 -0.99 47.04 33.28
N HIS A 29 -2.17 46.57 32.87
CA HIS A 29 -3.25 47.42 32.42
C HIS A 29 -4.56 46.97 33.10
N ASP A 30 -5.09 47.84 33.98
CA ASP A 30 -6.20 47.52 34.88
C ASP A 30 -5.94 46.26 35.70
N GLN A 31 -6.71 45.19 35.52
CA GLN A 31 -6.53 43.89 36.19
C GLN A 31 -5.66 42.94 35.38
N ASN A 32 -5.36 43.24 34.12
CA ASN A 32 -4.60 42.41 33.24
C ASN A 32 -3.12 42.58 33.46
N LEU A 33 -2.39 41.46 33.54
CA LEU A 33 -0.93 41.42 33.64
C LEU A 33 -0.39 40.71 32.39
N LEU A 34 0.36 41.46 31.59
CA LEU A 34 1.02 40.98 30.38
C LEU A 34 2.51 40.82 30.60
N PHE A 35 3.08 39.83 30.00
CA PHE A 35 4.53 39.68 29.89
C PHE A 35 4.93 39.36 28.44
N PHE A 36 6.04 39.97 28.03
CA PHE A 36 6.58 39.86 26.70
C PHE A 36 7.86 39.04 26.77
N PHE A 37 8.02 38.11 25.82
CA PHE A 37 9.13 37.18 25.84
C PHE A 37 9.54 36.78 24.43
N ASN A 38 10.76 36.29 24.33
CA ASN A 38 11.27 35.62 23.15
C ASN A 38 11.73 34.23 23.55
N TYR A 39 11.81 33.32 22.60
CA TYR A 39 12.50 32.06 22.83
C TYR A 39 13.30 31.60 21.60
N GLU A 40 14.33 30.82 21.89
CA GLU A 40 15.17 30.12 20.94
C GLU A 40 15.14 28.62 21.27
N CYS A 41 15.00 27.79 20.24
CA CYS A 41 14.94 26.33 20.38
C CYS A 41 16.14 25.71 19.67
N PHE A 42 16.80 24.75 20.33
CA PHE A 42 18.03 24.13 19.88
C PHE A 42 17.91 22.60 19.88
N VAL A 43 18.55 21.98 18.87
CA VAL A 43 18.93 20.57 18.89
C VAL A 43 20.47 20.52 18.98
N GLY A 44 20.98 20.02 20.10
CA GLY A 44 22.42 20.16 20.40
C GLY A 44 22.84 21.61 20.48
N SER A 45 23.76 22.05 19.63
CA SER A 45 24.21 23.46 19.51
C SER A 45 23.52 24.22 18.37
N LYS A 46 22.73 23.58 17.55
CA LYS A 46 22.08 24.16 16.36
C LYS A 46 20.73 24.75 16.74
N MET A 47 20.52 26.02 16.45
CA MET A 47 19.21 26.67 16.59
C MET A 47 18.29 26.19 15.45
N VAL A 48 17.11 25.66 15.78
CA VAL A 48 16.14 25.13 14.82
C VAL A 48 14.92 26.01 14.69
N LEU A 49 14.56 26.76 15.72
CA LEU A 49 13.40 27.65 15.76
C LEU A 49 13.63 28.79 16.68
N LYS A 50 13.13 29.97 16.33
CA LYS A 50 13.04 31.13 17.24
C LYS A 50 11.66 31.77 17.19
N MET A 51 11.26 32.38 18.27
CA MET A 51 10.08 33.23 18.37
C MET A 51 10.46 34.60 18.97
N ASP A 52 10.11 35.62 18.24
CA ASP A 52 10.29 37.01 18.66
C ASP A 52 8.92 37.67 18.96
N GLY A 53 8.87 38.49 19.99
CA GLY A 53 7.70 39.28 20.33
C GLY A 53 6.54 38.52 20.94
N GLY A 54 6.80 37.36 21.58
CA GLY A 54 5.78 36.62 22.30
C GLY A 54 5.11 37.45 23.39
N CYS A 55 3.80 37.31 23.53
CA CYS A 55 3.03 37.97 24.59
C CYS A 55 2.04 36.96 25.20
N ALA A 56 2.13 36.78 26.49
CA ALA A 56 1.15 36.04 27.28
C ALA A 56 0.64 36.93 28.43
N GLY A 57 -0.54 36.60 28.98
CA GLY A 57 -1.10 37.42 30.04
C GLY A 57 -2.17 36.69 30.85
N PHE A 58 -2.45 37.28 32.00
CA PHE A 58 -3.58 36.92 32.85
C PHE A 58 -4.72 37.89 32.58
N PHE A 59 -5.85 37.32 32.23
CA PHE A 59 -7.10 38.03 31.83
C PHE A 59 -8.25 37.61 32.72
N SER A 60 -9.21 38.52 32.94
CA SER A 60 -10.46 38.15 33.57
C SER A 60 -11.39 37.36 32.58
N ASP A 61 -12.30 36.57 33.13
CA ASP A 61 -13.32 35.89 32.31
C ASP A 61 -14.13 36.87 31.48
N GLU A 62 -14.36 38.08 32.00
CA GLU A 62 -15.07 39.15 31.31
C GLU A 62 -14.29 39.67 30.10
N ASP A 63 -12.99 39.89 30.23
CA ASP A 63 -12.12 40.29 29.11
C ASP A 63 -12.05 39.22 28.01
N LEU A 64 -11.95 37.96 28.40
CA LEU A 64 -11.91 36.83 27.47
C LEU A 64 -13.23 36.66 26.73
N ALA A 65 -14.38 36.81 27.43
CA ALA A 65 -15.72 36.71 26.85
C ALA A 65 -16.02 37.84 25.86
N HIS A 66 -15.53 39.06 26.11
CA HIS A 66 -15.74 40.23 25.28
C HIS A 66 -14.65 40.46 24.23
N GLY A 67 -13.72 39.54 24.09
CA GLY A 67 -12.64 39.58 23.09
C GLY A 67 -13.18 39.69 21.66
N ARG A 68 -12.76 40.71 20.90
CA ARG A 68 -13.25 40.95 19.52
C ARG A 68 -12.60 40.04 18.47
N GLY A 69 -11.58 39.25 18.86
CA GLY A 69 -10.79 38.47 17.93
C GLY A 69 -9.81 39.32 17.12
N VAL A 70 -9.30 38.76 16.05
CA VAL A 70 -8.43 39.43 15.09
C VAL A 70 -9.30 40.26 14.13
N ILE A 71 -8.95 41.55 13.98
CA ILE A 71 -9.59 42.45 13.02
C ILE A 71 -8.53 42.84 12.00
N HIS A 72 -8.78 42.50 10.74
CA HIS A 72 -7.91 42.91 9.64
C HIS A 72 -7.99 44.41 9.41
N THR A 73 -6.84 45.04 9.24
CA THR A 73 -6.76 46.46 8.97
C THR A 73 -7.26 46.78 7.55
N ALA A 74 -7.70 48.05 7.35
CA ALA A 74 -8.08 48.50 6.03
C ALA A 74 -6.98 48.33 4.99
N GLN A 75 -5.73 48.46 5.40
CA GLN A 75 -4.54 48.26 4.53
C GLN A 75 -4.38 46.80 4.11
N GLU A 76 -4.54 45.84 5.04
CA GLU A 76 -4.50 44.39 4.72
C GLU A 76 -5.61 44.00 3.75
N LEU A 77 -6.82 44.50 3.93
CA LEU A 77 -7.94 44.27 3.05
C LEU A 77 -7.73 44.89 1.66
N GLU A 78 -7.16 46.09 1.61
CA GLU A 78 -6.84 46.78 0.35
C GLU A 78 -5.75 46.01 -0.44
N LEU A 79 -4.72 45.52 0.25
CA LEU A 79 -3.68 44.70 -0.38
C LEU A 79 -4.26 43.43 -0.99
N LYS A 80 -5.11 42.72 -0.27
CA LYS A 80 -5.82 41.53 -0.80
C LYS A 80 -6.71 41.87 -2.00
N LYS A 81 -7.45 42.97 -1.93
CA LYS A 81 -8.35 43.40 -3.01
C LYS A 81 -7.60 43.73 -4.31
N ASN A 82 -6.39 44.29 -4.19
CA ASN A 82 -5.57 44.73 -5.32
C ASN A 82 -4.48 43.70 -5.70
N ALA A 83 -4.53 42.49 -5.14
CA ALA A 83 -3.58 41.45 -5.45
C ALA A 83 -3.66 41.02 -6.90
N GLU A 84 -2.51 40.83 -7.54
CA GLU A 84 -2.46 40.25 -8.87
C GLU A 84 -2.81 38.76 -8.80
N LYS A 85 -3.75 38.34 -9.64
CA LYS A 85 -4.12 36.93 -9.74
C LYS A 85 -3.16 36.17 -10.63
N ILE A 86 -2.57 35.15 -10.08
CA ILE A 86 -1.62 34.26 -10.76
C ILE A 86 -2.32 32.93 -11.00
N PHE A 87 -2.23 32.40 -12.19
CA PHE A 87 -2.74 31.07 -12.52
C PHE A 87 -1.64 30.02 -12.32
N PHE A 88 -1.85 29.09 -11.41
CA PHE A 88 -1.02 27.91 -11.23
C PHE A 88 -1.75 26.67 -11.77
N PRO A 89 -1.28 26.00 -12.84
CA PRO A 89 -1.89 24.78 -13.34
C PRO A 89 -1.59 23.62 -12.36
N ALA A 90 -2.62 22.98 -11.82
CA ALA A 90 -2.42 21.79 -11.04
C ALA A 90 -1.77 20.68 -11.89
N LEU A 91 -0.81 19.96 -11.32
CA LEU A 91 -0.07 18.88 -12.00
C LEU A 91 -0.93 17.61 -12.14
N LEU A 92 -1.84 17.39 -11.19
CA LEU A 92 -2.84 16.33 -11.22
C LEU A 92 -4.24 16.93 -11.08
N HIS A 93 -5.22 16.31 -11.69
CA HIS A 93 -6.60 16.79 -11.64
C HIS A 93 -7.42 16.00 -10.63
N CYS A 94 -7.99 16.71 -9.64
CA CYS A 94 -8.97 16.16 -8.73
C CYS A 94 -10.33 16.82 -8.97
N PRO A 95 -11.36 16.07 -9.39
CA PRO A 95 -12.69 16.65 -9.61
C PRO A 95 -13.45 16.94 -8.31
N LYS A 96 -12.95 16.46 -7.16
CA LYS A 96 -13.58 16.64 -5.86
C LYS A 96 -13.17 17.99 -5.27
N THR A 97 -14.14 18.68 -4.73
CA THR A 97 -13.95 19.98 -4.04
C THR A 97 -14.14 19.90 -2.53
N SER A 98 -14.59 18.75 -2.01
CA SER A 98 -14.80 18.54 -0.58
C SER A 98 -14.32 17.15 -0.15
N PHE A 99 -13.86 17.02 1.12
CA PHE A 99 -13.25 15.80 1.64
C PHE A 99 -13.67 15.55 3.08
N THR A 100 -14.04 14.31 3.39
CA THR A 100 -14.36 13.85 4.74
C THR A 100 -13.11 13.49 5.52
N ARG A 101 -13.23 13.35 6.87
CA ARG A 101 -12.14 12.86 7.73
C ARG A 101 -11.52 11.56 7.22
N GLN A 102 -12.35 10.60 6.80
CA GLN A 102 -11.85 9.34 6.27
C GLN A 102 -10.93 9.54 5.06
N LYS A 103 -11.24 10.51 4.18
CA LYS A 103 -10.39 10.84 3.03
C LYS A 103 -9.09 11.53 3.45
N LEU A 104 -9.13 12.37 4.47
CA LEU A 104 -7.92 12.98 5.02
C LEU A 104 -7.00 11.96 5.68
N LEU A 105 -7.55 10.94 6.35
CA LEU A 105 -6.80 9.83 6.93
C LEU A 105 -6.06 8.97 5.88
N GLU A 106 -6.55 8.91 4.65
CA GLU A 106 -5.82 8.26 3.56
C GLU A 106 -4.44 8.90 3.34
N ILE A 107 -4.34 10.24 3.45
CA ILE A 107 -3.06 10.95 3.35
C ILE A 107 -2.17 10.62 4.56
N SER A 108 -2.74 10.53 5.75
CA SER A 108 -2.02 10.11 6.97
C SER A 108 -1.42 8.71 6.83
N ASN A 109 -2.09 7.85 6.08
CA ASN A 109 -1.63 6.49 5.75
C ASN A 109 -0.65 6.44 4.56
N GLY A 110 -0.31 7.60 3.97
CA GLY A 110 0.57 7.67 2.78
C GLY A 110 -0.11 7.27 1.48
N ASN A 111 -1.45 7.35 1.43
CA ASN A 111 -2.27 6.98 0.28
C ASN A 111 -3.02 8.19 -0.33
N PRO A 112 -2.34 9.11 -1.04
CA PRO A 112 -3.01 10.23 -1.69
C PRO A 112 -4.03 9.81 -2.76
N ALA A 113 -3.85 8.64 -3.41
CA ALA A 113 -4.84 8.12 -4.36
C ALA A 113 -6.18 7.78 -3.68
N GLY A 114 -6.16 7.25 -2.47
CA GLY A 114 -7.37 7.02 -1.67
C GLY A 114 -8.13 8.29 -1.33
N CYS A 115 -7.42 9.41 -1.17
CA CYS A 115 -8.01 10.73 -0.94
C CYS A 115 -8.55 11.36 -2.23
N PHE A 116 -7.67 11.58 -3.20
CA PHE A 116 -7.92 12.43 -4.36
C PHE A 116 -8.43 11.67 -5.60
N GLY A 117 -8.03 10.43 -5.77
CA GLY A 117 -8.38 9.59 -6.92
C GLY A 117 -7.17 8.88 -7.53
N PRO A 118 -7.39 7.98 -8.49
CA PRO A 118 -6.35 7.07 -9.01
C PRO A 118 -5.17 7.79 -9.69
N GLU A 119 -5.39 9.00 -10.23
CA GLU A 119 -4.32 9.80 -10.83
C GLU A 119 -3.23 10.22 -9.82
N TYR A 120 -3.54 10.14 -8.52
CA TYR A 120 -2.62 10.46 -7.42
C TYR A 120 -1.83 9.25 -6.92
N ASN A 121 -1.87 8.13 -7.62
CA ASN A 121 -1.08 6.96 -7.27
C ASN A 121 0.42 7.29 -7.45
N GLN A 122 1.20 7.08 -6.40
CA GLN A 122 2.62 7.43 -6.38
C GLN A 122 3.53 6.30 -6.87
N TYR A 123 3.00 5.12 -7.14
CA TYR A 123 3.75 3.97 -7.65
C TYR A 123 5.05 3.68 -6.89
N GLY A 124 5.01 3.78 -5.57
CA GLY A 124 6.16 3.55 -4.69
C GLY A 124 7.06 4.76 -4.45
N LYS A 125 6.82 5.89 -5.12
CA LYS A 125 7.47 7.17 -4.77
C LYS A 125 6.91 7.73 -3.47
N ASN A 126 7.69 8.57 -2.82
CA ASN A 126 7.32 9.30 -1.60
C ASN A 126 6.79 8.40 -0.46
N PRO A 127 7.44 7.29 -0.10
CA PRO A 127 6.98 6.43 1.00
C PRO A 127 7.00 7.15 2.36
N SER A 128 7.81 8.20 2.48
CA SER A 128 7.93 9.01 3.70
C SER A 128 6.90 10.15 3.79
N LEU A 129 6.16 10.43 2.72
CA LEU A 129 5.24 11.55 2.65
C LEU A 129 3.89 11.19 3.26
N LYS A 130 3.69 11.60 4.50
CA LYS A 130 2.47 11.34 5.29
C LYS A 130 2.05 12.58 6.04
N ASN A 131 0.75 12.75 6.23
CA ASN A 131 0.19 13.75 7.14
C ASN A 131 0.15 13.17 8.58
N ALA A 132 -0.26 13.99 9.53
CA ALA A 132 -0.40 13.61 10.93
C ALA A 132 -1.34 12.38 11.10
N PRO A 133 -1.06 11.50 12.09
CA PRO A 133 -1.93 10.37 12.41
C PRO A 133 -3.29 10.84 12.98
N ASP A 134 -4.27 9.95 12.98
CA ASP A 134 -5.67 10.23 13.35
C ASP A 134 -5.84 11.07 14.62
N GLN A 135 -5.12 10.73 15.69
CA GLN A 135 -5.19 11.46 16.95
C GLN A 135 -4.71 12.92 16.85
N PHE A 136 -3.78 13.21 15.95
CA PHE A 136 -3.21 14.53 15.69
C PHE A 136 -3.82 15.25 14.49
N LEU A 137 -4.81 14.66 13.82
CA LEU A 137 -5.46 15.29 12.69
C LEU A 137 -6.37 16.42 13.18
N MET A 138 -5.98 17.67 12.88
CA MET A 138 -6.62 18.90 13.36
C MET A 138 -7.69 19.44 12.40
N SER A 139 -8.18 18.63 11.46
CA SER A 139 -9.35 18.92 10.62
C SER A 139 -10.18 17.65 10.42
N ASP A 140 -11.52 17.77 10.50
CA ASP A 140 -12.43 16.64 10.29
C ASP A 140 -12.97 16.61 8.87
N ARG A 141 -12.91 17.74 8.16
CA ARG A 141 -13.34 17.81 6.76
C ARG A 141 -12.82 19.07 6.08
N VAL A 142 -12.62 18.97 4.79
CA VAL A 142 -12.46 20.09 3.88
C VAL A 142 -13.84 20.34 3.24
N LEU A 143 -14.41 21.50 3.47
CA LEU A 143 -15.72 21.89 2.92
C LEU A 143 -15.62 22.29 1.46
N SER A 144 -14.56 23.05 1.13
CA SER A 144 -14.27 23.45 -0.23
C SER A 144 -12.77 23.62 -0.44
N VAL A 145 -12.30 23.22 -1.60
CA VAL A 145 -10.98 23.56 -2.14
C VAL A 145 -11.16 24.13 -3.54
N GLU A 146 -10.64 25.33 -3.74
CA GLU A 146 -10.67 26.06 -4.99
C GLU A 146 -9.22 26.32 -5.42
N PRO A 147 -8.61 25.49 -6.30
CA PRO A 147 -7.20 25.63 -6.65
C PRO A 147 -6.80 26.96 -7.27
N GLN A 148 -7.77 27.69 -7.80
CA GLN A 148 -7.59 29.02 -8.40
C GLN A 148 -8.39 30.10 -7.67
N GLY A 149 -8.87 29.77 -6.45
CA GLY A 149 -9.61 30.69 -5.59
C GLY A 149 -8.71 31.69 -4.88
N GLY A 150 -9.36 32.50 -4.06
CA GLY A 150 -8.70 33.52 -3.24
C GLY A 150 -8.30 34.80 -3.97
N ALA A 151 -7.73 35.72 -3.24
CA ALA A 151 -7.30 37.04 -3.75
C ALA A 151 -6.18 36.93 -4.77
N TYR A 152 -5.27 35.97 -4.58
CA TYR A 152 -4.08 35.76 -5.41
C TYR A 152 -4.31 34.78 -6.58
N GLY A 153 -5.47 34.07 -6.62
CA GLY A 153 -5.77 33.06 -7.64
C GLY A 153 -4.94 31.79 -7.51
N LEU A 154 -4.25 31.59 -6.40
CA LEU A 154 -3.33 30.47 -6.16
C LEU A 154 -3.91 29.35 -5.30
N GLY A 155 -5.09 29.57 -4.72
CA GLY A 155 -5.84 28.58 -3.94
C GLY A 155 -6.56 29.16 -2.74
N TYR A 156 -7.75 28.60 -2.48
CA TYR A 156 -8.54 28.91 -1.30
C TYR A 156 -9.18 27.65 -0.74
N ILE A 157 -9.06 27.45 0.59
CA ILE A 157 -9.55 26.25 1.25
C ILE A 157 -10.39 26.66 2.46
N VAL A 158 -11.55 26.02 2.63
CA VAL A 158 -12.36 26.11 3.84
C VAL A 158 -12.44 24.71 4.47
N ALA A 159 -12.03 24.60 5.72
CA ALA A 159 -12.05 23.35 6.46
C ALA A 159 -12.58 23.53 7.88
N GLU A 160 -13.02 22.45 8.49
CA GLU A 160 -13.59 22.46 9.84
C GLU A 160 -13.01 21.33 10.70
N LYS A 161 -12.91 21.60 12.00
CA LYS A 161 -12.72 20.59 13.05
C LYS A 161 -13.85 20.73 14.06
N ASP A 162 -14.57 19.64 14.29
CA ASP A 162 -15.55 19.55 15.37
C ASP A 162 -14.81 19.43 16.72
N LEU A 163 -15.37 20.02 17.74
CA LEU A 163 -14.81 20.04 19.09
C LEU A 163 -15.73 19.26 20.03
N ALA A 164 -15.17 18.33 20.76
CA ALA A 164 -15.84 17.61 21.84
C ALA A 164 -15.25 18.03 23.18
N PRO A 165 -16.07 18.22 24.24
CA PRO A 165 -15.56 18.61 25.55
C PRO A 165 -14.55 17.64 26.17
N ASP A 166 -14.52 16.40 25.72
CA ASP A 166 -13.61 15.34 26.12
C ASP A 166 -12.45 15.11 25.15
N ASP A 167 -12.26 16.00 24.18
CA ASP A 167 -11.06 15.94 23.31
C ASP A 167 -9.81 15.95 24.17
N TRP A 168 -8.86 15.07 23.82
CA TRP A 168 -7.67 14.74 24.60
C TRP A 168 -6.81 15.96 25.03
N TYR A 169 -6.81 17.03 24.27
CA TYR A 169 -5.98 18.21 24.52
C TYR A 169 -6.58 19.14 25.57
N PHE A 170 -7.90 19.17 25.79
CA PHE A 170 -8.51 20.05 26.81
C PHE A 170 -8.06 19.72 28.25
N PRO A 171 -8.05 18.47 28.72
CA PRO A 171 -7.54 18.20 30.06
C PRO A 171 -6.01 18.40 30.20
N CYS A 172 -5.29 18.47 29.09
CA CYS A 172 -3.84 18.70 29.08
C CYS A 172 -3.46 20.18 29.13
N HIS A 173 -4.33 21.08 28.61
CA HIS A 173 -3.98 22.48 28.41
C HIS A 173 -5.16 23.42 28.72
N PHE A 174 -5.38 23.81 30.00
CA PHE A 174 -4.66 23.46 31.22
C PHE A 174 -5.59 22.80 32.23
N LYS A 175 -5.05 22.26 33.36
CA LYS A 175 -5.87 21.81 34.46
C LYS A 175 -6.68 22.99 35.02
N ASP A 176 -8.01 22.81 35.15
CA ASP A 176 -8.96 23.80 35.68
C ASP A 176 -9.16 25.06 34.79
N ASP A 177 -8.50 25.13 33.62
CA ASP A 177 -8.65 26.18 32.61
C ASP A 177 -8.46 25.58 31.20
N PRO A 178 -9.41 24.73 30.74
CA PRO A 178 -9.26 23.98 29.50
C PRO A 178 -9.42 24.90 28.29
N VAL A 179 -8.39 24.95 27.47
CA VAL A 179 -8.36 25.71 26.22
C VAL A 179 -7.52 24.97 25.17
N MET A 180 -7.95 24.97 23.92
CA MET A 180 -7.15 24.38 22.85
C MET A 180 -5.85 25.16 22.66
N ALA A 181 -4.71 24.47 22.66
CA ALA A 181 -3.42 25.09 22.47
C ALA A 181 -3.31 25.79 21.11
N GLY A 182 -2.75 26.99 21.06
CA GLY A 182 -2.47 27.71 19.81
C GLY A 182 -1.57 26.91 18.86
N SER A 183 -0.67 26.07 19.39
CA SER A 183 0.17 25.18 18.61
C SER A 183 -0.59 24.08 17.89
N LEU A 184 -1.70 23.56 18.45
CA LEU A 184 -2.55 22.59 17.77
C LEU A 184 -3.38 23.25 16.66
N MET A 185 -3.80 24.50 16.85
CA MET A 185 -4.43 25.30 15.80
C MET A 185 -3.44 25.56 14.65
N ALA A 186 -2.19 25.88 14.98
CA ALA A 186 -1.11 26.01 13.99
C ALA A 186 -0.88 24.71 13.21
N GLU A 187 -0.87 23.57 13.90
CA GLU A 187 -0.75 22.25 13.26
C GLU A 187 -1.86 22.02 12.25
N GLY A 188 -3.13 22.36 12.56
CA GLY A 188 -4.22 22.28 11.62
C GLY A 188 -4.02 23.13 10.37
N CYS A 189 -3.44 24.32 10.51
CA CYS A 189 -3.07 25.18 9.39
C CYS A 189 -2.00 24.54 8.49
N VAL A 190 -0.94 23.98 9.11
CA VAL A 190 0.12 23.25 8.40
C VAL A 190 -0.44 22.05 7.64
N GLN A 191 -1.27 21.24 8.28
CA GLN A 191 -1.89 20.05 7.65
C GLN A 191 -2.77 20.39 6.44
N LEU A 192 -3.50 21.50 6.49
CA LEU A 192 -4.32 21.96 5.36
C LEU A 192 -3.46 22.46 4.20
N LEU A 193 -2.33 23.11 4.48
CA LEU A 193 -1.41 23.52 3.43
C LEU A 193 -0.67 22.32 2.83
N GLN A 194 -0.32 21.30 3.65
CA GLN A 194 0.19 20.01 3.19
C GLN A 194 -0.82 19.29 2.28
N PHE A 195 -2.09 19.23 2.70
CA PHE A 195 -3.18 18.72 1.87
C PHE A 195 -3.25 19.43 0.52
N PHE A 196 -3.12 20.76 0.51
CA PHE A 196 -3.20 21.56 -0.72
C PHE A 196 -2.03 21.29 -1.68
N LEU A 197 -0.80 21.17 -1.18
CA LEU A 197 0.36 20.79 -2.00
C LEU A 197 0.12 19.45 -2.70
N LEU A 198 -0.42 18.46 -1.98
CA LEU A 198 -0.76 17.17 -2.56
C LEU A 198 -1.94 17.27 -3.54
N HIS A 199 -2.96 18.08 -3.23
CA HIS A 199 -4.11 18.30 -4.12
C HIS A 199 -3.68 18.88 -5.48
N LEU A 200 -2.66 19.74 -5.50
CA LEU A 200 -2.06 20.27 -6.73
C LEU A 200 -1.17 19.25 -7.48
N GLY A 201 -0.87 18.10 -6.89
CA GLY A 201 0.00 17.09 -7.49
C GLY A 201 1.49 17.38 -7.35
N LEU A 202 1.91 18.30 -6.46
CA LEU A 202 3.32 18.73 -6.35
C LEU A 202 4.26 17.61 -5.87
N GLN A 203 3.74 16.58 -5.22
CA GLN A 203 4.51 15.38 -4.85
C GLN A 203 5.05 14.60 -6.06
N THR A 204 4.53 14.84 -7.26
CA THR A 204 5.05 14.20 -8.49
C THR A 204 6.42 14.70 -8.89
N LEU A 205 6.85 15.84 -8.36
CA LEU A 205 8.13 16.48 -8.65
C LEU A 205 9.28 16.02 -7.73
N VAL A 206 9.01 15.11 -6.79
CA VAL A 206 9.96 14.63 -5.78
C VAL A 206 9.92 13.09 -5.71
N GLU A 207 11.01 12.46 -5.23
CA GLU A 207 11.13 10.99 -5.20
C GLU A 207 10.77 10.40 -3.83
N ASP A 208 11.33 10.94 -2.73
CA ASP A 208 10.94 10.60 -1.36
C ASP A 208 11.05 11.83 -0.46
N ALA A 209 9.98 12.60 -0.41
CA ALA A 209 9.94 13.84 0.34
C ALA A 209 9.29 13.68 1.73
N THR A 210 9.58 14.64 2.59
CA THR A 210 8.87 14.92 3.83
C THR A 210 8.38 16.36 3.83
N PHE A 211 7.28 16.63 4.54
CA PHE A 211 6.84 18.00 4.77
C PHE A 211 7.76 18.68 5.77
N GLN A 212 8.29 19.83 5.40
CA GLN A 212 9.18 20.64 6.23
C GLN A 212 8.76 22.11 6.23
N PRO A 213 9.09 22.88 7.26
CA PRO A 213 8.91 24.34 7.24
C PRO A 213 9.84 24.99 6.21
N ILE A 214 9.48 26.17 5.73
CA ILE A 214 10.38 27.01 4.93
C ILE A 214 11.32 27.74 5.87
N HIS A 215 12.63 27.58 5.67
CA HIS A 215 13.65 28.18 6.50
C HIS A 215 13.74 29.70 6.28
N ASP A 216 14.11 30.42 7.33
CA ASP A 216 14.29 31.91 7.35
C ASP A 216 13.04 32.68 6.88
N LEU A 217 11.85 32.03 6.87
CA LEU A 217 10.59 32.67 6.60
C LEU A 217 9.93 33.12 7.90
N PRO A 218 9.87 34.44 8.20
CA PRO A 218 9.14 34.93 9.36
C PRO A 218 7.64 34.74 9.18
N GLN A 219 7.03 34.00 10.10
CA GLN A 219 5.57 33.75 10.14
C GLN A 219 4.98 34.55 11.27
N ILE A 220 4.01 35.43 10.97
CA ILE A 220 3.38 36.28 11.99
C ILE A 220 2.15 35.55 12.52
N VAL A 221 2.02 35.49 13.84
CA VAL A 221 0.88 34.87 14.53
C VAL A 221 0.21 35.89 15.42
N ARG A 222 -1.12 36.03 15.27
CA ARG A 222 -1.95 36.87 16.13
C ARG A 222 -3.00 35.98 16.81
N CYS A 223 -2.90 35.80 18.13
CA CYS A 223 -3.91 35.15 18.95
C CYS A 223 -4.72 36.21 19.69
N ARG A 224 -6.02 36.27 19.45
CA ARG A 224 -6.94 37.27 20.03
C ARG A 224 -8.25 36.64 20.51
N GLY A 225 -8.24 35.36 20.70
CA GLY A 225 -9.36 34.61 21.25
C GLY A 225 -8.94 33.23 21.69
N GLN A 226 -9.81 32.57 22.41
CA GLN A 226 -9.58 31.20 22.89
C GLN A 226 -10.60 30.25 22.25
N VAL A 227 -10.27 28.96 22.24
CA VAL A 227 -11.13 27.85 21.84
C VAL A 227 -11.31 26.96 23.07
N ILE A 228 -12.55 26.84 23.54
CA ILE A 228 -12.90 26.19 24.81
C ILE A 228 -13.80 24.96 24.57
N PRO A 229 -13.96 24.05 25.55
CA PRO A 229 -14.80 22.85 25.41
C PRO A 229 -16.28 23.10 25.06
N GLY A 230 -16.77 24.32 25.24
CA GLY A 230 -18.15 24.72 24.88
C GLY A 230 -18.32 25.16 23.43
N ASP A 231 -17.25 25.37 22.69
CA ASP A 231 -17.32 25.75 21.29
C ASP A 231 -17.63 24.49 20.45
N PRO A 232 -18.55 24.58 19.45
CA PRO A 232 -18.93 23.39 18.69
C PRO A 232 -17.89 22.98 17.65
N LYS A 233 -17.15 23.94 17.10
CA LYS A 233 -16.15 23.71 16.06
C LYS A 233 -15.25 24.94 15.85
N ILE A 234 -14.13 24.71 15.17
CA ILE A 234 -13.32 25.75 14.55
C ILE A 234 -13.39 25.60 13.02
N THR A 235 -13.30 26.77 12.34
CA THR A 235 -13.25 26.82 10.88
C THR A 235 -11.95 27.47 10.45
N TYR A 236 -11.29 26.86 9.46
CA TYR A 236 -10.06 27.36 8.84
C TYR A 236 -10.38 27.96 7.48
N HIS A 237 -9.88 29.16 7.23
CA HIS A 237 -9.85 29.81 5.93
C HIS A 237 -8.41 29.96 5.49
N VAL A 238 -7.97 29.14 4.54
CA VAL A 238 -6.60 29.13 4.02
C VAL A 238 -6.57 29.85 2.70
N GLU A 239 -5.77 30.90 2.60
CA GLU A 239 -5.58 31.69 1.39
C GLU A 239 -4.13 31.60 0.92
N VAL A 240 -3.92 30.83 -0.16
CA VAL A 240 -2.58 30.65 -0.72
C VAL A 240 -2.15 31.88 -1.50
N LYS A 241 -0.98 32.40 -1.17
CA LYS A 241 -0.46 33.66 -1.73
C LYS A 241 0.84 33.50 -2.51
N GLU A 242 1.52 32.39 -2.35
CA GLU A 242 2.72 32.08 -3.11
C GLU A 242 2.86 30.56 -3.28
N ILE A 243 3.23 30.14 -4.50
CA ILE A 243 3.63 28.77 -4.79
C ILE A 243 4.98 28.86 -5.51
N GLY A 244 5.90 27.96 -5.25
CA GLY A 244 7.15 27.83 -5.96
C GLY A 244 7.54 26.37 -6.16
N LEU A 245 8.41 26.12 -7.13
CA LEU A 245 8.86 24.78 -7.50
C LEU A 245 10.35 24.54 -7.22
N GLU A 246 11.11 25.62 -7.08
CA GLU A 246 12.57 25.59 -6.94
C GLU A 246 12.99 26.13 -5.56
N PRO A 247 14.00 25.55 -4.91
CA PRO A 247 14.67 24.27 -5.22
C PRO A 247 13.82 23.04 -4.87
N TYR A 248 12.75 23.20 -4.10
CA TYR A 248 11.73 22.20 -3.79
C TYR A 248 10.34 22.81 -3.91
N PRO A 249 9.30 22.01 -4.23
CA PRO A 249 7.94 22.51 -4.24
C PRO A 249 7.49 23.03 -2.88
N TYR A 250 6.88 24.21 -2.85
CA TYR A 250 6.40 24.84 -1.62
C TYR A 250 5.16 25.68 -1.84
N ALA A 251 4.44 25.98 -0.76
CA ALA A 251 3.40 27.01 -0.74
C ALA A 251 3.50 27.86 0.53
N ILE A 252 3.04 29.12 0.41
CA ILE A 252 2.88 30.05 1.52
C ILE A 252 1.45 30.53 1.53
N ALA A 253 0.83 30.59 2.71
CA ALA A 253 -0.55 31.01 2.88
C ALA A 253 -0.74 31.96 4.05
N ASP A 254 -1.78 32.77 3.97
CA ASP A 254 -2.42 33.43 5.11
C ASP A 254 -3.60 32.58 5.56
N ILE A 255 -3.77 32.40 6.87
CA ILE A 255 -4.82 31.50 7.40
C ILE A 255 -5.53 32.16 8.56
N ASP A 256 -6.85 32.26 8.46
CA ASP A 256 -7.72 32.70 9.55
C ASP A 256 -8.40 31.49 10.19
N ILE A 257 -8.43 31.44 11.54
CA ILE A 257 -9.11 30.43 12.33
C ILE A 257 -10.26 31.09 13.07
N LEU A 258 -11.48 30.56 12.87
CA LEU A 258 -12.69 31.15 13.38
C LEU A 258 -13.39 30.22 14.38
N VAL A 259 -13.98 30.85 15.41
CA VAL A 259 -15.06 30.29 16.24
C VAL A 259 -16.33 31.08 15.94
N GLY A 260 -17.29 30.44 15.30
CA GLY A 260 -18.43 31.17 14.70
C GLY A 260 -17.96 32.13 13.62
N GLU A 261 -18.28 33.43 13.79
CA GLU A 261 -17.83 34.49 12.87
C GLU A 261 -16.57 35.23 13.33
N ARG A 262 -16.04 34.92 14.52
CA ARG A 262 -14.92 35.61 15.13
C ARG A 262 -13.62 34.94 14.78
N ILE A 263 -12.68 35.66 14.20
CA ILE A 263 -11.30 35.18 13.96
C ILE A 263 -10.57 35.16 15.32
N VAL A 264 -10.28 33.99 15.84
CA VAL A 264 -9.60 33.81 17.14
C VAL A 264 -8.08 33.81 16.99
N VAL A 265 -7.58 33.26 15.89
CA VAL A 265 -6.15 33.25 15.54
C VAL A 265 -6.02 33.50 14.04
N ASP A 266 -4.96 34.21 13.66
CA ASP A 266 -4.54 34.26 12.27
C ASP A 266 -3.03 34.04 12.13
N PHE A 267 -2.67 33.43 11.02
CA PHE A 267 -1.29 33.23 10.58
C PHE A 267 -1.06 34.01 9.28
N ARG A 268 0.08 34.67 9.20
CA ARG A 268 0.58 35.32 7.97
C ARG A 268 1.90 34.70 7.57
N ASP A 269 2.03 34.45 6.28
CA ASP A 269 3.23 33.84 5.70
C ASP A 269 3.56 32.44 6.24
N LEU A 270 2.55 31.64 6.62
CA LEU A 270 2.78 30.23 6.95
C LEU A 270 3.24 29.48 5.72
N GLY A 271 4.42 28.84 5.79
CA GLY A 271 5.04 28.15 4.66
C GLY A 271 5.34 26.68 4.91
N VAL A 272 5.05 25.84 3.90
CA VAL A 272 5.36 24.41 3.89
C VAL A 272 6.04 24.05 2.58
N GLN A 273 7.06 23.18 2.63
CA GLN A 273 7.77 22.65 1.48
C GLN A 273 7.81 21.12 1.47
N LEU A 274 7.97 20.54 0.28
CA LEU A 274 8.23 19.12 0.06
C LEU A 274 9.74 18.91 -0.07
N ALA A 275 10.43 18.68 1.06
CA ALA A 275 11.88 18.52 1.06
C ALA A 275 12.27 17.05 0.86
N GLU A 276 13.17 16.77 -0.09
CA GLU A 276 13.71 15.41 -0.30
C GLU A 276 14.36 14.88 0.99
N LYS A 277 14.06 13.61 1.29
CA LYS A 277 14.69 12.91 2.41
C LYS A 277 16.11 12.50 2.02
N THR A 278 17.09 13.02 2.72
CA THR A 278 18.49 12.65 2.50
C THR A 278 18.85 11.40 3.32
N ASP A 279 19.18 10.31 2.66
CA ASP A 279 19.62 9.03 3.26
C ASP A 279 21.05 9.06 3.83
N SER A 280 21.58 10.20 4.29
CA SER A 280 22.93 10.25 4.81
C SER A 280 23.03 10.89 6.18
N VAL A 281 23.34 10.09 7.17
CA VAL A 281 24.03 10.51 8.38
C VAL A 281 25.38 11.13 7.95
N GLY A 282 25.45 12.45 7.81
CA GLY A 282 26.70 13.16 7.57
C GLY A 282 26.81 14.07 6.34
N ALA A 283 25.79 14.23 5.52
CA ALA A 283 25.82 15.28 4.49
C ALA A 283 25.32 16.60 5.09
N GLU A 284 26.19 17.60 5.09
CA GLU A 284 25.84 18.98 5.39
C GLU A 284 24.61 19.42 4.60
N SER A 285 23.71 20.14 5.25
CA SER A 285 22.43 20.63 4.79
C SER A 285 22.44 20.98 3.30
N GLN A 286 21.88 20.11 2.49
CA GLN A 286 21.70 20.39 1.08
C GLN A 286 20.43 21.23 0.91
N LEU A 287 20.65 22.40 0.26
CA LEU A 287 19.69 23.24 -0.47
C LEU A 287 18.20 23.05 -0.07
N ARG A 288 17.82 23.59 1.08
CA ARG A 288 16.42 23.71 1.46
C ARG A 288 15.90 25.09 1.10
N VAL A 289 14.60 25.19 0.85
CA VAL A 289 14.01 26.49 0.48
C VAL A 289 14.20 27.48 1.62
N THR A 290 15.01 28.49 1.40
CA THR A 290 15.16 29.64 2.27
C THR A 290 14.59 30.89 1.59
N LYS A 291 14.39 31.95 2.36
CA LYS A 291 13.91 33.23 1.81
C LYS A 291 14.75 33.73 0.62
N ASN A 292 16.06 33.48 0.63
CA ASN A 292 16.98 33.96 -0.41
C ASN A 292 17.07 33.04 -1.65
N GLN A 293 16.59 31.78 -1.54
CA GLN A 293 16.63 30.79 -2.61
C GLN A 293 15.26 30.56 -3.26
N ARG A 294 14.22 31.10 -2.63
CA ARG A 294 12.85 30.94 -3.03
C ARG A 294 12.55 31.73 -4.29
N THR A 295 11.99 31.06 -5.28
CA THR A 295 11.51 31.70 -6.50
C THR A 295 10.02 31.46 -6.61
N ALA A 296 9.23 32.52 -6.46
CA ALA A 296 7.78 32.46 -6.66
C ALA A 296 7.45 32.10 -8.09
N PHE A 297 6.39 31.30 -8.28
CA PHE A 297 5.90 30.90 -9.58
C PHE A 297 5.40 32.13 -10.37
N THR A 298 5.81 32.20 -11.62
CA THR A 298 5.43 33.29 -12.53
C THR A 298 4.64 32.75 -13.73
N ALA A 299 3.96 33.64 -14.45
CA ALA A 299 3.27 33.26 -15.70
C ALA A 299 4.21 32.62 -16.74
N ALA A 300 5.50 32.97 -16.73
CA ALA A 300 6.51 32.37 -17.61
C ALA A 300 6.83 30.91 -17.21
N ASP A 301 6.65 30.54 -15.94
CA ASP A 301 6.87 29.19 -15.45
C ASP A 301 5.69 28.26 -15.78
N ALA A 302 4.50 28.82 -16.06
CA ALA A 302 3.32 28.06 -16.46
C ALA A 302 3.58 27.21 -17.71
N LEU A 303 4.34 27.73 -18.67
CA LEU A 303 4.72 26.99 -19.88
C LEU A 303 5.70 25.85 -19.58
N LYS A 304 6.64 26.05 -18.64
CA LYS A 304 7.57 24.98 -18.21
C LYS A 304 6.83 23.89 -17.45
N VAL A 305 5.90 24.27 -16.60
CA VAL A 305 5.06 23.33 -15.84
C VAL A 305 4.13 22.57 -16.78
N GLN A 306 3.50 23.21 -17.76
CA GLN A 306 2.72 22.50 -18.79
C GLN A 306 3.58 21.51 -19.58
N SER A 307 4.81 21.86 -19.91
CA SER A 307 5.74 20.95 -20.56
C SER A 307 6.16 19.81 -19.63
N ALA A 308 6.33 20.10 -18.33
CA ALA A 308 6.61 19.10 -17.31
C ALA A 308 5.38 18.23 -17.00
N ILE A 309 4.16 18.78 -17.01
CA ILE A 309 2.90 18.01 -16.92
C ILE A 309 2.77 17.09 -18.15
N GLN A 310 3.08 17.57 -19.35
CA GLN A 310 3.08 16.74 -20.55
C GLN A 310 4.19 15.68 -20.52
N ALA A 311 5.30 15.94 -19.83
CA ALA A 311 6.40 14.99 -19.61
C ALA A 311 6.17 14.08 -18.39
N ALA A 312 5.53 14.59 -17.34
CA ALA A 312 5.20 13.84 -16.09
C ALA A 312 3.82 13.17 -16.11
N ALA A 313 2.91 13.58 -17.01
CA ALA A 313 1.91 12.68 -17.52
C ALA A 313 2.67 11.64 -18.36
N VAL A 314 3.41 10.76 -17.70
CA VAL A 314 3.72 9.44 -18.22
C VAL A 314 2.34 8.82 -18.41
N LYS A 315 1.76 9.17 -19.57
CA LYS A 315 0.62 8.46 -20.12
C LYS A 315 1.17 7.06 -20.25
N ARG A 316 0.88 6.19 -19.26
CA ARG A 316 1.25 4.80 -19.36
C ARG A 316 0.83 4.35 -20.74
N GLU A 317 1.77 3.90 -21.52
CA GLU A 317 1.48 3.45 -22.87
C GLU A 317 0.75 2.12 -22.76
N LEU A 318 -0.53 2.14 -23.03
CA LEU A 318 -1.34 0.93 -23.03
C LEU A 318 -0.82 0.01 -24.14
N PHE A 319 -0.27 -1.14 -23.73
CA PHE A 319 0.20 -2.17 -24.65
C PHE A 319 -0.91 -3.17 -24.97
N ALA A 320 -1.63 -3.69 -23.96
CA ALA A 320 -2.72 -4.64 -24.15
C ALA A 320 -3.91 -4.26 -23.25
N ASP A 321 -5.07 -4.16 -23.85
CA ASP A 321 -6.36 -4.01 -23.19
C ASP A 321 -6.99 -5.37 -22.84
N GLU A 322 -8.16 -5.36 -22.19
CA GLU A 322 -8.90 -6.55 -21.78
C GLU A 322 -9.22 -7.47 -22.97
N GLN A 323 -9.54 -6.91 -24.14
CA GLN A 323 -9.84 -7.70 -25.33
C GLN A 323 -8.57 -8.42 -25.84
N MET A 324 -7.44 -7.76 -25.86
CA MET A 324 -6.16 -8.37 -26.25
C MET A 324 -5.73 -9.46 -25.25
N ILE A 325 -5.97 -9.27 -23.94
CA ILE A 325 -5.73 -10.31 -22.94
C ILE A 325 -6.65 -11.53 -23.19
N TRP A 326 -7.92 -11.29 -23.51
CA TRP A 326 -8.84 -12.35 -23.88
C TRP A 326 -8.40 -13.10 -25.16
N GLU A 327 -7.93 -12.38 -26.19
CA GLU A 327 -7.39 -13.00 -27.41
C GLU A 327 -6.15 -13.86 -27.11
N PHE A 328 -5.31 -13.44 -26.18
CA PHE A 328 -4.20 -14.27 -25.72
C PHE A 328 -4.67 -15.50 -24.92
N ALA A 329 -5.72 -15.39 -24.14
CA ALA A 329 -6.22 -16.50 -23.33
C ALA A 329 -6.97 -17.55 -24.17
N LEU A 330 -7.90 -17.14 -25.07
CA LEU A 330 -8.85 -18.01 -25.74
C LEU A 330 -8.96 -17.78 -27.26
N GLY A 331 -8.48 -16.65 -27.76
CA GLY A 331 -8.70 -16.23 -29.14
C GLY A 331 -7.47 -16.36 -30.03
N ASP A 332 -7.32 -15.39 -30.94
CA ASP A 332 -6.24 -15.30 -31.90
C ASP A 332 -5.05 -14.51 -31.30
N VAL A 333 -3.99 -15.23 -30.94
CA VAL A 333 -2.78 -14.65 -30.31
C VAL A 333 -2.12 -13.57 -31.13
N THR A 334 -2.32 -13.57 -32.47
CA THR A 334 -1.74 -12.55 -33.34
C THR A 334 -2.38 -11.18 -33.14
N LYS A 335 -3.59 -11.12 -32.63
CA LYS A 335 -4.24 -9.85 -32.27
C LYS A 335 -3.61 -9.22 -31.01
N CYS A 336 -3.01 -10.01 -30.14
CA CYS A 336 -2.29 -9.52 -28.98
C CYS A 336 -0.82 -9.23 -29.30
N PHE A 337 -0.13 -10.13 -29.99
CA PHE A 337 1.33 -10.08 -30.16
C PHE A 337 1.80 -9.80 -31.59
N GLY A 338 0.88 -9.72 -32.57
CA GLY A 338 1.19 -9.40 -33.95
C GLY A 338 1.58 -10.61 -34.80
N SER A 339 1.89 -10.34 -36.09
CA SER A 339 2.07 -11.34 -37.15
C SER A 339 3.26 -12.29 -36.97
N ASP A 340 4.23 -11.97 -36.10
CA ASP A 340 5.32 -12.90 -35.80
C ASP A 340 4.81 -14.22 -35.23
N PHE A 341 3.62 -14.21 -34.63
CA PHE A 341 2.94 -15.38 -34.09
C PHE A 341 2.00 -16.09 -35.04
N ASP A 342 1.98 -15.75 -36.33
CA ASP A 342 1.15 -16.42 -37.35
C ASP A 342 1.39 -17.93 -37.42
N VAL A 343 2.58 -18.40 -37.06
CA VAL A 343 2.95 -19.81 -36.98
C VAL A 343 2.08 -20.60 -36.00
N TYR A 344 1.48 -19.92 -35.01
CA TYR A 344 0.66 -20.54 -33.96
C TYR A 344 -0.87 -20.42 -34.21
N LYS A 345 -1.32 -19.88 -35.33
CA LYS A 345 -2.76 -19.78 -35.65
C LYS A 345 -3.51 -21.12 -35.63
N ASN A 346 -2.82 -22.20 -36.00
CA ASN A 346 -3.38 -23.56 -36.04
C ASN A 346 -2.52 -24.54 -35.25
N ARG A 347 -1.79 -24.09 -34.24
CA ARG A 347 -0.92 -24.92 -33.42
C ARG A 347 -1.04 -24.49 -31.94
N PRO A 348 -0.94 -25.44 -31.01
CA PRO A 348 -0.94 -25.09 -29.60
C PRO A 348 0.25 -24.21 -29.24
N MET A 349 0.02 -23.26 -28.37
CA MET A 349 1.06 -22.44 -27.73
C MET A 349 0.65 -22.08 -26.33
N GLN A 350 1.60 -21.51 -25.58
CA GLN A 350 1.32 -20.91 -24.28
C GLN A 350 0.11 -19.95 -24.36
N ARG A 351 -0.77 -20.03 -23.38
CA ARG A 351 -1.94 -19.17 -23.20
C ARG A 351 -1.92 -18.51 -21.82
N ASN A 352 -2.63 -17.38 -21.67
CA ASN A 352 -2.96 -16.86 -20.36
C ASN A 352 -4.11 -17.68 -19.74
N PRO A 353 -4.16 -17.83 -18.41
CA PRO A 353 -5.38 -18.32 -17.76
C PRO A 353 -6.61 -17.50 -18.11
N ASN A 354 -7.76 -18.15 -18.10
CA ASN A 354 -9.03 -17.55 -18.50
C ASN A 354 -10.12 -17.75 -17.45
N GLY A 355 -11.32 -17.19 -17.69
CA GLY A 355 -12.48 -17.36 -16.81
C GLY A 355 -12.20 -16.87 -15.38
N ASP A 356 -12.52 -17.72 -14.39
CA ASP A 356 -12.33 -17.41 -12.97
C ASP A 356 -10.86 -17.23 -12.55
N LEU A 357 -9.92 -17.60 -13.43
CA LEU A 357 -8.48 -17.41 -13.23
C LEU A 357 -7.87 -16.34 -14.16
N GLN A 358 -8.64 -15.55 -14.87
CA GLN A 358 -8.09 -14.41 -15.62
C GLN A 358 -7.85 -13.24 -14.65
N LEU A 359 -6.60 -13.05 -14.25
CA LEU A 359 -6.20 -12.08 -13.22
C LEU A 359 -5.26 -11.00 -13.77
N ILE A 360 -5.43 -10.67 -15.04
CA ILE A 360 -4.83 -9.50 -15.72
C ILE A 360 -5.97 -8.74 -16.38
N SER A 361 -6.10 -7.44 -16.08
CA SER A 361 -7.05 -6.54 -16.74
C SER A 361 -6.40 -5.77 -17.90
N ARG A 362 -5.17 -5.30 -17.73
CA ARG A 362 -4.44 -4.48 -18.72
C ARG A 362 -2.93 -4.65 -18.56
N VAL A 363 -2.20 -4.37 -19.65
CA VAL A 363 -0.73 -4.31 -19.65
C VAL A 363 -0.27 -2.98 -20.25
N TYR A 364 0.67 -2.33 -19.57
CA TYR A 364 1.24 -1.03 -19.90
C TYR A 364 2.76 -1.07 -19.97
N ASP A 365 3.36 -0.03 -20.48
CA ASP A 365 4.78 0.33 -20.37
C ASP A 365 5.72 -0.81 -20.74
N LEU A 366 5.49 -1.39 -21.92
CA LEU A 366 6.41 -2.39 -22.47
C LEU A 366 7.73 -1.75 -22.85
N HIS A 367 8.79 -2.12 -22.16
CA HIS A 367 10.15 -1.73 -22.50
C HIS A 367 10.99 -2.97 -22.84
N GLY A 368 11.74 -2.88 -23.92
CA GLY A 368 12.53 -3.98 -24.48
C GLY A 368 12.02 -4.37 -25.86
N LYS A 369 12.82 -5.12 -26.60
CA LYS A 369 12.46 -5.56 -27.95
C LYS A 369 12.40 -7.07 -28.01
N ARG A 370 11.44 -7.55 -28.81
CA ARG A 370 11.28 -8.98 -29.09
C ARG A 370 12.56 -9.55 -29.69
N MET A 371 12.95 -10.75 -29.26
CA MET A 371 14.15 -11.49 -29.66
C MET A 371 15.48 -10.84 -29.21
N GLU A 372 15.47 -9.80 -28.39
CA GLU A 372 16.67 -9.23 -27.76
C GLU A 372 16.81 -9.76 -26.33
N PHE A 373 17.36 -10.96 -26.15
CA PHE A 373 17.45 -11.65 -24.84
C PHE A 373 18.65 -11.24 -23.98
N GLU A 374 19.55 -10.42 -24.48
CA GLU A 374 20.72 -9.93 -23.74
C GLU A 374 20.38 -8.75 -22.81
N LYS A 375 19.19 -8.17 -22.94
CA LYS A 375 18.71 -7.06 -22.12
C LYS A 375 17.43 -7.46 -21.42
N PRO A 376 17.19 -6.99 -20.19
CA PRO A 376 15.92 -7.16 -19.54
C PRO A 376 14.76 -6.54 -20.34
N MET A 377 13.59 -7.17 -20.24
CA MET A 377 12.32 -6.63 -20.73
C MET A 377 11.42 -6.36 -19.54
N THR A 378 10.66 -5.27 -19.56
CA THR A 378 9.75 -4.93 -18.47
C THR A 378 8.35 -4.64 -18.97
N ILE A 379 7.35 -4.92 -18.14
CA ILE A 379 5.96 -4.51 -18.31
C ILE A 379 5.39 -4.10 -16.95
N VAL A 380 4.32 -3.32 -17.01
CA VAL A 380 3.44 -3.09 -15.86
C VAL A 380 2.07 -3.66 -16.19
N SER A 381 1.57 -4.59 -15.38
CA SER A 381 0.22 -5.11 -15.51
C SER A 381 -0.69 -4.63 -14.39
N GLU A 382 -1.97 -4.53 -14.67
CA GLU A 382 -2.99 -4.17 -13.69
C GLU A 382 -4.05 -5.27 -13.61
N TYR A 383 -4.55 -5.48 -12.40
CA TYR A 383 -5.73 -6.29 -12.15
C TYR A 383 -6.74 -5.52 -11.30
N ASP A 384 -7.92 -5.27 -11.86
CA ASP A 384 -9.02 -4.64 -11.14
C ASP A 384 -9.75 -5.72 -10.32
N VAL A 385 -9.55 -5.70 -9.02
CA VAL A 385 -10.09 -6.69 -8.10
C VAL A 385 -11.57 -6.41 -7.86
N PRO A 386 -12.50 -7.30 -8.24
CA PRO A 386 -13.92 -7.11 -7.91
C PRO A 386 -14.13 -7.08 -6.39
N GLU A 387 -15.01 -6.21 -5.91
CA GLU A 387 -15.30 -6.07 -4.47
C GLU A 387 -15.85 -7.37 -3.87
N ASP A 388 -16.67 -8.10 -4.65
CA ASP A 388 -17.32 -9.33 -4.27
C ASP A 388 -16.77 -10.57 -4.98
N ALA A 389 -15.48 -10.58 -5.36
CA ALA A 389 -14.88 -11.70 -6.06
C ALA A 389 -15.10 -13.03 -5.34
N TRP A 390 -15.25 -14.11 -6.14
CA TRP A 390 -15.58 -15.44 -5.64
C TRP A 390 -14.58 -15.92 -4.57
N PHE A 391 -13.30 -15.62 -4.72
CA PHE A 391 -12.26 -16.06 -3.80
C PHE A 391 -12.32 -15.37 -2.44
N PHE A 392 -12.88 -14.16 -2.30
CA PHE A 392 -13.15 -13.56 -0.99
C PHE A 392 -14.31 -14.26 -0.28
N ARG A 393 -15.40 -14.54 -0.99
CA ARG A 393 -16.58 -15.20 -0.41
C ARG A 393 -16.29 -16.61 0.06
N GLN A 394 -15.38 -17.31 -0.61
CA GLN A 394 -15.05 -18.71 -0.32
C GLN A 394 -13.84 -18.88 0.61
N ASN A 395 -13.07 -17.82 0.86
CA ASN A 395 -11.93 -17.86 1.76
C ASN A 395 -12.37 -18.01 3.23
N SER A 396 -11.43 -18.46 4.05
CA SER A 396 -11.58 -18.50 5.51
C SER A 396 -11.73 -17.09 6.11
N HIS A 397 -11.20 -16.08 5.46
CA HIS A 397 -11.30 -14.68 5.86
C HIS A 397 -11.84 -13.84 4.69
N PRO A 398 -13.06 -13.24 4.80
CA PRO A 398 -13.75 -12.64 3.66
C PRO A 398 -13.14 -11.31 3.16
N THR A 399 -12.18 -10.73 3.87
CA THR A 399 -11.49 -9.49 3.45
C THR A 399 -10.06 -9.72 2.99
N LEU A 400 -9.54 -10.94 3.16
CA LEU A 400 -8.19 -11.29 2.73
C LEU A 400 -8.21 -12.07 1.42
N MET A 401 -7.34 -11.68 0.51
CA MET A 401 -7.11 -12.44 -0.71
C MET A 401 -6.38 -13.75 -0.36
N PRO A 402 -6.83 -14.91 -0.87
CA PRO A 402 -6.11 -16.17 -0.72
C PRO A 402 -4.69 -16.04 -1.29
N TYR A 403 -3.71 -16.65 -0.63
CA TYR A 403 -2.31 -16.58 -1.08
C TYR A 403 -2.12 -17.17 -2.48
N SER A 404 -2.88 -18.20 -2.83
CA SER A 404 -2.90 -18.80 -4.16
C SER A 404 -3.32 -17.81 -5.24
N VAL A 405 -4.37 -17.01 -5.01
CA VAL A 405 -4.85 -15.99 -5.94
C VAL A 405 -3.82 -14.86 -6.07
N LEU A 406 -3.24 -14.43 -4.96
CA LEU A 406 -2.17 -13.43 -4.96
C LEU A 406 -0.97 -13.90 -5.79
N MET A 407 -0.60 -15.17 -5.65
CA MET A 407 0.46 -15.78 -6.42
C MET A 407 0.15 -15.82 -7.92
N GLU A 408 -1.10 -16.15 -8.29
CA GLU A 408 -1.54 -16.11 -9.69
C GLU A 408 -1.46 -14.71 -10.29
N ILE A 409 -1.92 -13.66 -9.57
CA ILE A 409 -1.79 -12.26 -10.01
C ILE A 409 -0.32 -11.89 -10.24
N ALA A 410 0.58 -12.41 -9.40
CA ALA A 410 2.01 -12.15 -9.54
C ALA A 410 2.63 -12.86 -10.75
N LEU A 411 2.22 -14.09 -11.04
CA LEU A 411 2.90 -14.97 -11.99
C LEU A 411 2.33 -14.92 -13.42
N GLN A 412 1.07 -14.61 -13.61
CA GLN A 412 0.46 -14.55 -14.95
C GLN A 412 1.11 -13.52 -15.87
N PRO A 413 1.46 -12.29 -15.41
CA PRO A 413 2.20 -11.34 -16.24
C PRO A 413 3.60 -11.80 -16.63
N CYS A 414 4.23 -12.74 -15.86
CA CYS A 414 5.48 -13.38 -16.28
C CYS A 414 5.25 -14.22 -17.56
N GLY A 415 4.12 -14.91 -17.68
CA GLY A 415 3.74 -15.62 -18.90
C GLY A 415 3.49 -14.68 -20.07
N PHE A 416 2.85 -13.54 -19.82
CA PHE A 416 2.60 -12.51 -20.83
C PHE A 416 3.91 -11.94 -21.39
N ILE A 417 4.82 -11.49 -20.54
CA ILE A 417 6.10 -10.92 -20.98
C ILE A 417 7.00 -11.97 -21.64
N SER A 418 6.93 -13.24 -21.20
CA SER A 418 7.63 -14.36 -21.81
C SER A 418 7.20 -14.56 -23.26
N THR A 419 5.89 -14.53 -23.53
CA THR A 419 5.34 -14.61 -24.89
C THR A 419 5.77 -13.38 -25.69
N GLN A 420 5.59 -12.18 -25.15
CA GLN A 420 5.96 -10.94 -25.84
C GLN A 420 7.47 -10.88 -26.18
N SER A 421 8.33 -11.45 -25.34
CA SER A 421 9.77 -11.53 -25.61
C SER A 421 10.12 -12.32 -26.87
N GLY A 422 9.21 -13.15 -27.34
CA GLY A 422 9.41 -14.05 -28.47
C GLY A 422 10.21 -15.30 -28.13
N ALA A 423 10.35 -15.66 -26.85
CA ALA A 423 11.12 -16.84 -26.44
C ALA A 423 10.63 -18.12 -27.13
N ILE A 424 9.31 -18.31 -27.23
CA ILE A 424 8.75 -19.48 -27.92
C ILE A 424 9.10 -19.50 -29.42
N LEU A 425 9.38 -18.35 -30.03
CA LEU A 425 9.78 -18.23 -31.44
C LEU A 425 11.23 -18.65 -31.71
N ILE A 426 12.02 -18.97 -30.65
CA ILE A 426 13.35 -19.55 -30.82
C ILE A 426 13.25 -20.90 -31.51
N TYR A 427 12.21 -21.67 -31.22
CA TYR A 427 11.94 -23.00 -31.78
C TYR A 427 10.53 -23.05 -32.39
N PRO A 428 10.25 -22.30 -33.47
CA PRO A 428 8.89 -22.13 -33.99
C PRO A 428 8.28 -23.43 -34.54
N GLU A 429 9.09 -24.44 -34.82
CA GLU A 429 8.65 -25.75 -35.32
C GLU A 429 8.31 -26.76 -34.20
N ILE A 430 8.54 -26.39 -32.92
CA ILE A 430 8.37 -27.30 -31.77
C ILE A 430 7.18 -26.81 -30.93
N ASP A 431 6.28 -27.72 -30.54
CA ASP A 431 5.23 -27.42 -29.59
C ASP A 431 5.81 -27.42 -28.18
N LEU A 432 5.81 -26.24 -27.55
CA LEU A 432 6.37 -26.01 -26.24
C LEU A 432 5.28 -25.61 -25.24
N HIS A 433 5.37 -26.18 -24.04
CA HIS A 433 4.51 -25.91 -22.90
C HIS A 433 5.24 -25.08 -21.85
N TYR A 434 4.57 -24.08 -21.30
CA TYR A 434 5.15 -23.16 -20.32
C TYR A 434 4.83 -23.59 -18.89
N ARG A 435 5.84 -23.73 -18.04
CA ARG A 435 5.67 -24.20 -16.65
C ARG A 435 6.53 -23.41 -15.67
N ASN A 436 5.98 -23.11 -14.51
CA ASN A 436 6.75 -22.59 -13.38
C ASN A 436 7.59 -23.70 -12.75
N LEU A 437 8.80 -23.37 -12.34
CA LEU A 437 9.77 -24.30 -11.77
C LEU A 437 10.08 -23.98 -10.31
N ASP A 438 10.59 -22.79 -10.07
CA ASP A 438 11.06 -22.36 -8.77
C ASP A 438 10.64 -20.92 -8.53
N GLY A 439 10.52 -20.54 -7.28
CA GLY A 439 10.31 -19.15 -6.93
C GLY A 439 10.35 -18.90 -5.44
N LYS A 440 10.35 -17.63 -5.15
CA LYS A 440 10.18 -17.08 -3.81
C LYS A 440 9.28 -15.87 -3.86
N GLY A 441 8.44 -15.73 -2.86
CA GLY A 441 7.58 -14.56 -2.69
C GLY A 441 7.63 -14.08 -1.25
N THR A 442 7.74 -12.78 -1.06
CA THR A 442 7.78 -12.13 0.26
C THR A 442 6.56 -11.24 0.42
N LEU A 443 5.73 -11.55 1.40
CA LEU A 443 4.61 -10.70 1.79
C LEU A 443 5.12 -9.60 2.73
N LEU A 444 4.90 -8.34 2.36
CA LEU A 444 5.37 -7.15 3.09
C LEU A 444 4.26 -6.49 3.91
N SER A 445 3.02 -6.56 3.43
CA SER A 445 1.82 -6.07 4.11
C SER A 445 0.56 -6.74 3.54
N THR A 446 -0.58 -6.54 4.18
CA THR A 446 -1.86 -7.15 3.81
C THR A 446 -2.96 -6.10 3.67
N PRO A 447 -2.91 -5.27 2.62
CA PRO A 447 -3.97 -4.29 2.37
C PRO A 447 -5.30 -4.98 2.04
N ASP A 448 -6.41 -4.33 2.32
CA ASP A 448 -7.70 -4.73 1.77
C ASP A 448 -7.72 -4.40 0.27
N LEU A 449 -7.75 -5.44 -0.54
CA LEU A 449 -7.65 -5.35 -2.00
C LEU A 449 -9.00 -5.30 -2.71
N ARG A 450 -10.11 -5.43 -1.99
CA ARG A 450 -11.46 -5.45 -2.57
C ARG A 450 -11.80 -4.12 -3.24
N GLY A 451 -12.28 -4.16 -4.47
CA GLY A 451 -12.63 -2.98 -5.25
C GLY A 451 -11.45 -2.10 -5.64
N LYS A 452 -10.21 -2.61 -5.54
CA LYS A 452 -8.99 -1.86 -5.84
C LYS A 452 -8.27 -2.43 -7.05
N THR A 453 -7.35 -1.65 -7.60
CA THR A 453 -6.47 -2.09 -8.68
C THR A 453 -5.11 -2.49 -8.10
N ILE A 454 -4.70 -3.72 -8.36
CA ILE A 454 -3.34 -4.20 -8.10
C ILE A 454 -2.48 -3.87 -9.31
N VAL A 455 -1.34 -3.26 -9.06
CA VAL A 455 -0.30 -2.97 -10.06
C VAL A 455 0.83 -3.97 -9.85
N ASN A 456 1.24 -4.66 -10.91
CA ASN A 456 2.35 -5.61 -10.89
C ASN A 456 3.44 -5.17 -11.88
N GLU A 457 4.59 -4.80 -11.37
CA GLU A 457 5.79 -4.51 -12.15
C GLU A 457 6.55 -5.82 -12.38
N VAL A 458 6.72 -6.20 -13.64
CA VAL A 458 7.39 -7.46 -14.01
C VAL A 458 8.58 -7.19 -14.89
N GLU A 459 9.69 -7.82 -14.53
CA GLU A 459 10.95 -7.78 -15.26
C GLU A 459 11.37 -9.21 -15.67
N LEU A 460 11.53 -9.42 -16.97
CA LEU A 460 12.18 -10.60 -17.52
C LEU A 460 13.70 -10.36 -17.52
N LEU A 461 14.38 -10.99 -16.58
CA LEU A 461 15.81 -10.77 -16.30
C LEU A 461 16.74 -11.48 -17.28
N SER A 462 16.38 -12.71 -17.70
CA SER A 462 17.20 -13.52 -18.58
C SER A 462 16.39 -14.58 -19.30
N THR A 463 16.86 -14.94 -20.49
CA THR A 463 16.34 -16.04 -21.30
C THR A 463 17.51 -16.90 -21.76
N VAL A 464 17.49 -18.19 -21.44
CA VAL A 464 18.52 -19.16 -21.84
C VAL A 464 17.88 -20.33 -22.56
N ALA A 465 18.27 -20.55 -23.81
CA ALA A 465 17.81 -21.66 -24.63
C ALA A 465 18.91 -22.73 -24.74
N SER A 466 18.58 -23.99 -24.51
CA SER A 466 19.50 -25.12 -24.64
C SER A 466 18.75 -26.40 -25.03
N GLY A 467 19.17 -27.04 -26.11
CA GLY A 467 18.38 -28.11 -26.70
C GLY A 467 16.98 -27.60 -27.08
N ASN A 468 15.94 -28.34 -26.70
CA ASN A 468 14.54 -27.93 -26.93
C ASN A 468 13.89 -27.35 -25.67
N THR A 469 14.69 -26.77 -24.79
CA THR A 469 14.23 -26.15 -23.52
C THR A 469 14.64 -24.70 -23.47
N ILE A 470 13.76 -23.84 -22.95
CA ILE A 470 14.04 -22.43 -22.70
C ILE A 470 13.75 -22.15 -21.24
N ILE A 471 14.71 -21.54 -20.55
CA ILE A 471 14.56 -21.15 -19.13
C ILE A 471 14.58 -19.63 -19.03
N GLN A 472 13.65 -19.07 -18.26
CA GLN A 472 13.49 -17.63 -18.06
C GLN A 472 13.42 -17.31 -16.58
N ASN A 473 14.14 -16.26 -16.17
CA ASN A 473 14.10 -15.72 -14.82
C ASN A 473 13.33 -14.41 -14.81
N HIS A 474 12.45 -14.26 -13.84
CA HIS A 474 11.61 -13.08 -13.70
C HIS A 474 11.69 -12.52 -12.29
N ARG A 475 11.46 -11.22 -12.18
CA ARG A 475 11.18 -10.51 -10.93
C ARG A 475 9.81 -9.88 -11.04
N PHE A 476 9.09 -9.84 -9.93
CA PHE A 476 7.79 -9.18 -9.84
C PHE A 476 7.66 -8.38 -8.55
N ALA A 477 6.86 -7.32 -8.60
CA ALA A 477 6.53 -6.51 -7.43
C ALA A 477 5.09 -6.00 -7.54
N LEU A 478 4.25 -6.36 -6.57
CA LEU A 478 2.86 -5.96 -6.50
C LEU A 478 2.67 -4.79 -5.55
N SER A 479 1.95 -3.80 -6.01
CA SER A 479 1.54 -2.64 -5.23
C SER A 479 0.04 -2.38 -5.36
N CYS A 480 -0.53 -1.77 -4.32
CA CYS A 480 -1.89 -1.28 -4.31
C CYS A 480 -1.88 0.10 -3.67
N ASP A 481 -2.55 1.07 -4.28
CA ASP A 481 -2.56 2.47 -3.84
C ASP A 481 -1.14 3.04 -3.63
N GLY A 482 -0.18 2.64 -4.49
CA GLY A 482 1.22 3.06 -4.43
C GLY A 482 2.07 2.37 -3.36
N GLN A 483 1.50 1.50 -2.54
CA GLN A 483 2.24 0.76 -1.53
C GLN A 483 2.55 -0.65 -2.02
N LYS A 484 3.84 -0.99 -2.05
CA LYS A 484 4.29 -2.35 -2.34
C LYS A 484 3.88 -3.27 -1.18
N PHE A 485 3.24 -4.39 -1.48
CA PHE A 485 2.79 -5.34 -0.48
C PHE A 485 3.24 -6.78 -0.72
N TYR A 486 3.69 -7.12 -1.95
CA TYR A 486 4.19 -8.44 -2.28
C TYR A 486 5.28 -8.34 -3.36
N GLU A 487 6.37 -9.09 -3.24
CA GLU A 487 7.45 -9.13 -4.24
C GLU A 487 8.11 -10.49 -4.28
N GLY A 488 8.80 -10.78 -5.40
CA GLY A 488 9.51 -12.04 -5.55
C GLY A 488 10.29 -12.20 -6.84
N ASP A 489 10.95 -13.34 -6.92
CA ASP A 489 11.62 -13.83 -8.13
C ASP A 489 11.09 -15.22 -8.46
N THR A 490 11.05 -15.55 -9.75
CA THR A 490 10.53 -16.84 -10.20
C THR A 490 11.22 -17.30 -11.48
N VAL A 491 11.25 -18.62 -11.66
CA VAL A 491 11.81 -19.27 -12.83
C VAL A 491 10.72 -20.03 -13.55
N PHE A 492 10.62 -19.79 -14.85
CA PHE A 492 9.76 -20.53 -15.75
C PHE A 492 10.57 -21.20 -16.85
N GLY A 493 9.98 -22.21 -17.47
CA GLY A 493 10.57 -22.87 -18.63
C GLY A 493 9.55 -23.28 -19.66
N TYR A 494 10.02 -23.34 -20.90
CA TYR A 494 9.31 -23.96 -22.02
C TYR A 494 9.88 -25.37 -22.25
N PHE A 495 8.99 -26.35 -22.33
CA PHE A 495 9.33 -27.77 -22.44
C PHE A 495 8.51 -28.45 -23.52
N THR A 496 9.08 -29.44 -24.16
CA THR A 496 8.33 -30.33 -25.05
C THR A 496 7.36 -31.22 -24.27
N HIS A 497 6.34 -31.71 -24.92
CA HIS A 497 5.41 -32.72 -24.34
C HIS A 497 6.19 -33.93 -23.78
N ASP A 498 7.15 -34.44 -24.51
CA ASP A 498 7.95 -35.62 -24.09
C ASP A 498 8.75 -35.32 -22.81
N ALA A 499 9.32 -34.12 -22.69
CA ALA A 499 10.05 -33.71 -21.47
C ALA A 499 9.11 -33.67 -20.26
N LEU A 500 7.89 -33.17 -20.43
CA LEU A 500 6.87 -33.11 -19.36
C LEU A 500 6.32 -34.50 -19.02
N ALA A 501 6.08 -35.37 -20.02
CA ALA A 501 5.60 -36.71 -19.81
C ALA A 501 6.61 -37.61 -19.06
N ASN A 502 7.91 -37.37 -19.28
CA ASN A 502 8.99 -38.11 -18.66
C ASN A 502 9.58 -37.44 -17.41
N GLN A 503 8.83 -36.54 -16.75
CA GLN A 503 9.26 -35.91 -15.50
C GLN A 503 9.51 -36.93 -14.39
N VAL A 504 10.65 -36.83 -13.76
CA VAL A 504 11.12 -37.77 -12.71
C VAL A 504 10.89 -37.24 -11.28
N GLY A 505 10.19 -36.11 -11.16
CA GLY A 505 9.91 -35.47 -9.88
C GLY A 505 11.15 -34.93 -9.17
N LEU A 506 11.01 -34.66 -7.89
CA LEU A 506 12.06 -34.11 -7.03
C LEU A 506 13.14 -35.13 -6.69
N ASP A 507 12.81 -36.42 -6.70
CA ASP A 507 13.65 -37.51 -6.20
C ASP A 507 14.35 -38.28 -7.33
N SER A 508 14.43 -37.68 -8.53
CA SER A 508 15.09 -38.31 -9.71
C SER A 508 14.52 -39.71 -10.04
N GLY A 509 13.19 -39.84 -9.95
CA GLY A 509 12.43 -41.08 -10.25
C GLY A 509 12.41 -42.10 -9.10
N LYS A 510 13.06 -41.83 -7.96
CA LYS A 510 12.95 -42.71 -6.80
C LYS A 510 11.57 -42.53 -6.14
N LYS A 511 10.98 -43.65 -5.72
CA LYS A 511 9.70 -43.61 -5.00
C LYS A 511 9.96 -43.18 -3.56
N VAL A 512 9.51 -41.98 -3.21
CA VAL A 512 9.49 -41.43 -1.84
C VAL A 512 8.03 -41.28 -1.44
N LEU A 513 7.60 -42.02 -0.44
CA LEU A 513 6.23 -41.99 0.04
C LEU A 513 6.06 -40.92 1.12
N PRO A 514 4.83 -40.39 1.34
CA PRO A 514 4.53 -39.57 2.48
C PRO A 514 4.91 -40.24 3.82
N TRP A 515 5.35 -39.45 4.77
CA TRP A 515 5.85 -39.90 6.08
C TRP A 515 4.86 -40.86 6.80
N ILE A 516 3.56 -40.65 6.69
CA ILE A 516 2.52 -41.47 7.34
C ILE A 516 2.52 -42.93 6.84
N ASN A 517 2.97 -43.19 5.63
CA ASN A 517 3.03 -44.55 5.08
C ASN A 517 4.11 -45.40 5.75
N GLU A 518 5.19 -44.77 6.23
CA GLU A 518 6.31 -45.44 6.89
C GLU A 518 6.18 -45.37 8.42
N ASN A 519 5.33 -44.49 8.92
CA ASN A 519 5.14 -44.24 10.35
C ASN A 519 3.67 -44.33 10.73
N PRO A 520 3.08 -45.53 10.76
CA PRO A 520 1.70 -45.73 11.21
C PRO A 520 1.58 -45.30 12.67
N ALA A 521 0.85 -44.22 12.93
CA ALA A 521 0.69 -43.66 14.25
C ALA A 521 -0.59 -44.21 14.94
N GLU A 522 -0.49 -44.61 16.22
CA GLU A 522 -1.63 -45.10 17.01
C GLU A 522 -2.73 -44.04 17.20
N LYS A 523 -2.38 -42.76 17.11
CA LYS A 523 -3.31 -41.63 17.28
C LYS A 523 -3.39 -40.78 15.98
N THR A 524 -3.95 -41.34 14.93
CA THR A 524 -4.27 -40.62 13.72
C THR A 524 -5.73 -40.14 13.76
N ILE A 525 -5.95 -38.85 13.63
CA ILE A 525 -7.30 -38.25 13.47
C ILE A 525 -7.58 -38.21 11.98
N VAL A 526 -8.70 -38.76 11.53
CA VAL A 526 -9.11 -38.77 10.13
C VAL A 526 -10.33 -37.89 9.97
N LEU A 527 -10.24 -36.94 9.07
CA LEU A 527 -11.30 -35.99 8.70
C LEU A 527 -11.67 -36.25 7.25
N GLU A 528 -12.86 -36.75 6.99
CA GLU A 528 -13.39 -36.99 5.63
C GLU A 528 -14.33 -35.85 5.24
N LEU A 529 -14.29 -35.39 3.99
CA LEU A 529 -15.03 -34.24 3.45
C LEU A 529 -16.53 -34.27 3.80
N ASN A 530 -17.14 -35.43 3.79
CA ASN A 530 -18.57 -35.59 4.08
C ASN A 530 -18.89 -35.88 5.56
N SER A 531 -17.89 -35.93 6.44
CA SER A 531 -18.09 -36.11 7.87
C SER A 531 -18.66 -34.84 8.55
N ALA A 532 -19.34 -35.04 9.67
CA ALA A 532 -19.84 -33.91 10.47
C ALA A 532 -18.69 -33.04 10.99
N GLU A 533 -17.59 -33.68 11.39
CA GLU A 533 -16.37 -33.02 11.87
C GLU A 533 -15.76 -32.14 10.80
N PHE A 534 -15.65 -32.60 9.57
CA PHE A 534 -15.10 -31.80 8.47
C PHE A 534 -16.01 -30.61 8.13
N ARG A 535 -17.34 -30.82 8.14
CA ARG A 535 -18.30 -29.72 7.91
C ARG A 535 -18.22 -28.63 8.97
N GLN A 536 -17.95 -28.96 10.23
CA GLN A 536 -17.69 -27.97 11.28
C GLN A 536 -16.46 -27.11 10.94
N LEU A 537 -15.41 -27.71 10.38
CA LEU A 537 -14.22 -26.95 9.94
C LEU A 537 -14.50 -26.03 8.75
N LEU A 538 -15.50 -26.35 7.92
CA LEU A 538 -15.93 -25.52 6.77
C LEU A 538 -16.83 -24.33 7.16
N GLY A 539 -17.12 -24.12 8.45
CA GLY A 539 -17.81 -22.93 8.91
C GLY A 539 -19.31 -23.09 9.18
N GLU A 540 -19.80 -24.31 9.38
CA GLU A 540 -21.13 -24.55 9.95
C GLU A 540 -21.18 -24.22 11.47
N ASN A 541 -20.10 -23.65 12.01
CA ASN A 541 -20.05 -23.16 13.40
C ASN A 541 -20.30 -21.66 13.45
N PRO A 542 -21.51 -21.19 13.88
CA PRO A 542 -21.84 -19.78 13.94
C PRO A 542 -21.04 -18.99 15.01
N GLU A 543 -20.40 -19.69 15.96
CA GLU A 543 -19.64 -19.06 17.06
C GLU A 543 -18.29 -18.49 16.60
N ASN A 544 -17.69 -19.03 15.54
CA ASN A 544 -16.38 -18.59 15.01
C ASN A 544 -16.38 -18.51 13.46
N PRO A 545 -17.07 -17.54 12.87
CA PRO A 545 -17.25 -17.46 11.41
C PRO A 545 -15.95 -17.18 10.65
N HIS A 546 -14.89 -16.72 11.30
CA HIS A 546 -13.60 -16.37 10.70
C HIS A 546 -12.46 -17.35 11.01
N PHE A 547 -12.76 -18.40 11.80
CA PHE A 547 -11.78 -19.44 12.15
C PHE A 547 -12.25 -20.79 11.60
N ARG A 548 -12.17 -20.93 10.29
CA ARG A 548 -12.67 -22.06 9.51
C ARG A 548 -11.82 -22.33 8.28
N LEU A 549 -12.01 -23.47 7.63
CA LEU A 549 -11.43 -23.72 6.30
C LEU A 549 -12.16 -22.92 5.24
N CYS A 550 -11.47 -22.66 4.12
CA CYS A 550 -12.12 -22.18 2.91
C CYS A 550 -13.01 -23.28 2.29
N ALA A 551 -13.98 -22.83 1.49
CA ALA A 551 -15.02 -23.69 0.92
C ALA A 551 -15.13 -23.54 -0.62
N GLY A 552 -16.01 -24.29 -1.26
CA GLY A 552 -16.31 -24.16 -2.67
C GLY A 552 -15.12 -24.43 -3.58
N GLN A 553 -14.84 -23.52 -4.51
CA GLN A 553 -13.74 -23.63 -5.47
C GLN A 553 -12.35 -23.64 -4.81
N LEU A 554 -12.22 -23.15 -3.57
CA LEU A 554 -10.97 -23.20 -2.82
C LEU A 554 -10.79 -24.48 -1.99
N SER A 555 -11.73 -25.43 -2.02
CA SER A 555 -11.61 -26.71 -1.30
C SER A 555 -10.82 -27.74 -2.11
N PHE A 556 -9.63 -28.14 -1.60
CA PHE A 556 -8.70 -29.02 -2.32
C PHE A 556 -8.35 -30.31 -1.56
N SER A 557 -9.19 -30.76 -0.63
CA SER A 557 -8.96 -31.97 0.13
C SER A 557 -10.26 -32.75 0.32
N ASP A 558 -10.23 -34.06 0.00
CA ASP A 558 -11.34 -34.99 0.26
C ASP A 558 -11.17 -35.70 1.59
N GLU A 559 -9.92 -35.92 2.02
CA GLU A 559 -9.54 -36.52 3.28
C GLU A 559 -8.32 -35.80 3.86
N ILE A 560 -8.35 -35.55 5.17
CA ILE A 560 -7.19 -35.03 5.92
C ILE A 560 -6.92 -35.97 7.09
N ARG A 561 -5.67 -36.39 7.24
CA ARG A 561 -5.18 -37.19 8.40
C ARG A 561 -4.21 -36.35 9.21
N LEU A 562 -4.45 -36.27 10.50
CA LEU A 562 -3.66 -35.46 11.40
C LEU A 562 -2.99 -36.34 12.47
N VAL A 563 -1.70 -36.10 12.72
CA VAL A 563 -0.95 -36.72 13.81
C VAL A 563 -0.40 -35.58 14.68
N PRO A 564 -1.06 -35.25 15.81
CA PRO A 564 -0.80 -34.03 16.57
C PRO A 564 0.65 -33.83 17.05
N GLU A 565 1.38 -34.92 17.30
CA GLU A 565 2.78 -34.93 17.75
C GLU A 565 3.68 -35.73 16.79
N GLY A 566 3.24 -35.91 15.55
CA GLY A 566 3.95 -36.63 14.50
C GLY A 566 4.86 -35.75 13.65
N GLY A 567 5.29 -36.35 12.55
CA GLY A 567 6.11 -35.68 11.53
C GLY A 567 7.58 -35.60 11.87
N LYS A 568 8.35 -35.09 10.94
CA LYS A 568 9.82 -35.00 10.99
C LYS A 568 10.37 -34.30 12.23
N TYR A 569 9.61 -33.33 12.76
CA TYR A 569 10.03 -32.50 13.89
C TYR A 569 9.33 -32.87 15.20
N GLY A 570 8.39 -33.82 15.18
CA GLY A 570 7.64 -34.25 16.38
C GLY A 570 6.69 -33.19 16.94
N LYS A 571 6.35 -32.15 16.16
CA LYS A 571 5.51 -31.03 16.62
C LYS A 571 4.13 -31.01 15.97
N GLY A 572 3.90 -31.89 15.01
CA GLY A 572 2.67 -32.05 14.29
C GLY A 572 2.88 -32.44 12.83
N TYR A 573 1.91 -33.16 12.31
CA TYR A 573 1.90 -33.65 10.95
C TYR A 573 0.48 -33.62 10.39
N ALA A 574 0.34 -33.22 9.13
CA ALA A 574 -0.88 -33.40 8.38
C ALA A 574 -0.57 -34.03 7.03
N TYR A 575 -1.47 -34.92 6.62
CA TYR A 575 -1.53 -35.51 5.31
C TYR A 575 -2.91 -35.20 4.74
N ALA A 576 -2.98 -34.87 3.46
CA ALA A 576 -4.26 -34.71 2.77
C ALA A 576 -4.24 -35.38 1.40
N ARG A 577 -5.41 -35.77 0.93
CA ARG A 577 -5.64 -36.40 -0.35
C ARG A 577 -6.85 -35.79 -1.05
N LYS A 578 -6.74 -35.61 -2.37
CA LYS A 578 -7.82 -35.22 -3.27
C LYS A 578 -7.82 -36.14 -4.49
N GLU A 579 -8.97 -36.70 -4.83
CA GLU A 579 -9.20 -37.33 -6.11
C GLU A 579 -9.24 -36.24 -7.20
N VAL A 580 -8.51 -36.45 -8.28
CA VAL A 580 -8.53 -35.53 -9.43
C VAL A 580 -9.76 -35.82 -10.29
N ASN A 581 -10.59 -34.81 -10.46
CA ASN A 581 -11.71 -34.89 -11.39
C ASN A 581 -11.36 -34.14 -12.69
N PRO A 582 -11.42 -34.74 -13.87
CA PRO A 582 -11.17 -34.05 -15.14
C PRO A 582 -12.07 -32.83 -15.38
N GLN A 583 -13.16 -32.69 -14.62
CA GLN A 583 -14.09 -31.56 -14.65
C GLN A 583 -13.87 -30.57 -13.54
N ASP A 584 -12.77 -30.69 -12.76
CA ASP A 584 -12.41 -29.68 -11.77
C ASP A 584 -12.32 -28.30 -12.46
N TRP A 585 -12.92 -27.31 -11.82
CA TRP A 585 -13.18 -25.99 -12.38
C TRP A 585 -11.94 -25.27 -12.95
N PHE A 586 -10.76 -25.54 -12.43
CA PHE A 586 -9.50 -24.90 -12.85
C PHE A 586 -8.93 -25.46 -14.16
N PHE A 587 -9.24 -26.69 -14.57
CA PHE A 587 -8.70 -27.27 -15.81
C PHE A 587 -9.13 -26.51 -17.08
N PRO A 588 -10.40 -26.13 -17.29
CA PRO A 588 -10.76 -25.31 -18.44
C PRO A 588 -10.19 -23.89 -18.38
N CYS A 589 -9.84 -23.40 -17.19
CA CYS A 589 -9.29 -22.06 -16.99
C CYS A 589 -7.77 -21.98 -17.17
N HIS A 590 -7.03 -23.08 -16.89
CA HIS A 590 -5.57 -23.07 -16.79
C HIS A 590 -4.93 -24.32 -17.44
N PHE A 591 -4.65 -24.31 -18.73
CA PHE A 591 -4.85 -23.31 -19.78
C PHE A 591 -5.76 -23.85 -20.91
N HIS A 592 -6.20 -22.98 -21.82
CA HIS A 592 -6.86 -23.42 -23.04
C HIS A 592 -5.93 -24.33 -23.86
N GLU A 593 -6.38 -25.52 -24.24
CA GLU A 593 -5.62 -26.56 -24.98
C GLU A 593 -4.41 -27.18 -24.25
N ASP A 594 -4.15 -26.77 -23.01
CA ASP A 594 -3.05 -27.33 -22.18
C ASP A 594 -3.49 -27.39 -20.70
N PRO A 595 -4.54 -28.16 -20.36
CA PRO A 595 -5.13 -28.16 -19.02
C PRO A 595 -4.16 -28.75 -17.99
N VAL A 596 -3.83 -27.96 -16.97
CA VAL A 596 -2.96 -28.34 -15.86
C VAL A 596 -3.43 -27.63 -14.59
N MET A 597 -3.40 -28.30 -13.45
CA MET A 597 -3.71 -27.66 -12.18
C MET A 597 -2.67 -26.55 -11.88
N PRO A 598 -3.09 -25.30 -11.57
CA PRO A 598 -2.17 -24.26 -11.12
C PRO A 598 -1.33 -24.70 -9.92
N GLY A 599 -0.03 -24.43 -9.95
CA GLY A 599 0.86 -24.74 -8.83
C GLY A 599 0.48 -24.00 -7.54
N SER A 600 -0.06 -22.81 -7.68
CA SER A 600 -0.63 -22.00 -6.60
C SER A 600 -1.78 -22.68 -5.85
N LEU A 601 -2.64 -23.43 -6.57
CA LEU A 601 -3.74 -24.17 -5.94
C LEU A 601 -3.23 -25.40 -5.16
N GLY A 602 -2.11 -25.98 -5.59
CA GLY A 602 -1.40 -27.01 -4.79
C GLY A 602 -0.85 -26.43 -3.47
N LEU A 603 -0.36 -25.20 -3.51
CA LEU A 603 0.05 -24.47 -2.31
C LEU A 603 -1.15 -24.15 -1.42
N GLU A 604 -2.29 -23.77 -2.00
CA GLU A 604 -3.54 -23.54 -1.24
C GLU A 604 -3.99 -24.79 -0.50
N ALA A 605 -3.94 -25.95 -1.14
CA ALA A 605 -4.24 -27.23 -0.49
C ALA A 605 -3.34 -27.49 0.74
N ILE A 606 -2.06 -27.12 0.65
CA ILE A 606 -1.12 -27.23 1.77
C ILE A 606 -1.48 -26.26 2.90
N ILE A 607 -1.86 -25.01 2.57
CA ILE A 607 -2.33 -24.04 3.58
C ILE A 607 -3.57 -24.56 4.30
N GLN A 608 -4.52 -25.16 3.58
CA GLN A 608 -5.73 -25.74 4.18
C GLN A 608 -5.43 -26.89 5.12
N ALA A 609 -4.47 -27.75 4.77
CA ALA A 609 -4.04 -28.83 5.67
C ALA A 609 -3.40 -28.28 6.95
N LEU A 610 -2.65 -27.19 6.87
CA LEU A 610 -2.09 -26.50 8.05
C LEU A 610 -3.19 -25.82 8.88
N GLN A 611 -4.20 -25.22 8.24
CA GLN A 611 -5.38 -24.68 8.90
C GLN A 611 -6.18 -25.77 9.62
N ALA A 612 -6.42 -26.91 8.97
CA ALA A 612 -7.10 -28.05 9.57
C ALA A 612 -6.36 -28.59 10.80
N PHE A 613 -5.03 -28.67 10.72
CA PHE A 613 -4.19 -29.03 11.86
C PHE A 613 -4.38 -28.03 13.02
N ALA A 614 -4.35 -26.72 12.75
CA ALA A 614 -4.51 -25.69 13.76
C ALA A 614 -5.89 -25.72 14.43
N LEU A 615 -6.95 -25.89 13.64
CA LEU A 615 -8.32 -26.01 14.11
C LEU A 615 -8.50 -27.24 15.00
N GLN A 616 -8.05 -28.41 14.54
CA GLN A 616 -8.21 -29.69 15.25
C GLN A 616 -7.37 -29.75 16.54
N LYS A 617 -6.21 -29.08 16.56
CA LYS A 617 -5.38 -28.97 17.77
C LYS A 617 -5.89 -27.90 18.74
N GLY A 618 -6.92 -27.13 18.39
CA GLY A 618 -7.52 -26.11 19.24
C GLY A 618 -6.60 -24.89 19.46
N LEU A 619 -5.73 -24.55 18.48
CA LEU A 619 -4.73 -23.49 18.63
C LEU A 619 -5.35 -22.08 18.70
N GLY A 620 -6.64 -21.92 18.40
CA GLY A 620 -7.36 -20.67 18.57
C GLY A 620 -7.87 -20.39 20.00
N ALA A 621 -7.72 -21.34 20.93
CA ALA A 621 -8.35 -21.26 22.26
C ALA A 621 -7.84 -20.12 23.16
N SER A 622 -6.68 -19.53 22.86
CA SER A 622 -6.14 -18.36 23.57
C SER A 622 -6.76 -17.02 23.14
N PHE A 623 -7.53 -17.01 22.06
CA PHE A 623 -8.19 -15.82 21.50
C PHE A 623 -9.70 -15.87 21.80
N GLN A 624 -10.33 -14.70 21.95
CA GLN A 624 -11.79 -14.61 22.14
C GLN A 624 -12.53 -14.82 20.81
N ASN A 625 -12.04 -14.16 19.75
CA ASN A 625 -12.54 -14.27 18.40
C ASN A 625 -11.36 -14.62 17.46
N PRO A 626 -10.93 -15.88 17.44
CA PRO A 626 -9.78 -16.27 16.63
C PRO A 626 -10.07 -16.11 15.13
N ARG A 627 -9.05 -15.72 14.38
CA ARG A 627 -9.05 -15.76 12.91
C ARG A 627 -7.70 -16.21 12.38
N PHE A 628 -7.70 -16.81 11.21
CA PHE A 628 -6.46 -16.99 10.48
C PHE A 628 -5.96 -15.63 9.97
N SER A 629 -4.68 -15.38 10.16
CA SER A 629 -4.03 -14.12 9.75
C SER A 629 -2.79 -14.42 8.92
N PRO A 630 -2.49 -13.57 7.91
CA PRO A 630 -1.26 -13.72 7.17
C PRO A 630 -0.06 -13.38 8.04
N VAL A 631 1.08 -14.00 7.73
CA VAL A 631 2.36 -13.71 8.37
C VAL A 631 3.29 -13.11 7.31
N MET A 632 3.86 -11.94 7.62
CA MET A 632 4.83 -11.28 6.76
C MET A 632 6.11 -12.12 6.72
N THR A 633 6.22 -12.94 5.69
CA THR A 633 7.31 -13.89 5.56
C THR A 633 7.62 -14.18 4.10
N LYS A 634 8.71 -14.88 3.90
CA LYS A 634 9.16 -15.37 2.61
C LYS A 634 8.79 -16.84 2.46
N VAL A 635 8.05 -17.17 1.40
CA VAL A 635 7.74 -18.54 1.00
C VAL A 635 8.59 -18.94 -0.19
N LEU A 636 9.16 -20.15 -0.14
CA LEU A 636 9.92 -20.75 -1.24
C LEU A 636 9.15 -21.94 -1.79
N TRP A 637 9.06 -22.04 -3.11
CA TRP A 637 8.44 -23.18 -3.78
C TRP A 637 9.35 -23.74 -4.87
N LYS A 638 9.20 -25.02 -5.07
CA LYS A 638 9.92 -25.79 -6.09
C LYS A 638 8.99 -26.82 -6.69
N TYR A 639 8.82 -26.75 -8.01
CA TYR A 639 7.95 -27.62 -8.77
C TYR A 639 8.75 -28.46 -9.78
N ARG A 640 8.57 -29.77 -9.77
CA ARG A 640 9.22 -30.72 -10.69
C ARG A 640 8.22 -31.74 -11.27
N GLY A 641 6.98 -31.29 -11.46
CA GLY A 641 5.92 -32.06 -12.06
C GLY A 641 4.63 -31.27 -12.13
N GLN A 642 3.62 -31.85 -12.69
CA GLN A 642 2.31 -31.25 -12.95
C GLN A 642 1.21 -32.23 -12.62
N ILE A 643 0.00 -31.73 -12.36
CA ILE A 643 -1.24 -32.49 -12.18
C ILE A 643 -2.13 -32.23 -13.38
N LEU A 644 -2.50 -33.28 -14.08
CA LEU A 644 -3.27 -33.27 -15.32
C LEU A 644 -4.64 -33.92 -15.10
N PRO A 645 -5.63 -33.63 -15.96
CA PRO A 645 -7.00 -34.22 -15.86
C PRO A 645 -7.05 -35.75 -15.82
N GLU A 646 -6.08 -36.44 -16.42
CA GLU A 646 -5.98 -37.91 -16.45
C GLU A 646 -5.34 -38.53 -15.21
N ASN A 647 -4.77 -37.71 -14.30
CA ASN A 647 -4.23 -38.25 -13.05
C ASN A 647 -5.34 -38.70 -12.11
N LYS A 648 -5.05 -39.67 -11.26
CA LYS A 648 -6.08 -40.24 -10.38
C LYS A 648 -6.29 -39.41 -9.13
N TYR A 649 -5.18 -39.03 -8.49
CA TYR A 649 -5.23 -38.27 -7.24
C TYR A 649 -3.95 -37.48 -7.04
N MET A 650 -4.07 -36.43 -6.24
CA MET A 650 -2.93 -35.78 -5.59
C MET A 650 -2.96 -36.08 -4.09
N GLN A 651 -1.79 -36.07 -3.50
CA GLN A 651 -1.62 -36.16 -2.06
C GLN A 651 -0.55 -35.18 -1.58
N LEU A 652 -0.68 -34.74 -0.37
CA LEU A 652 0.27 -33.80 0.22
C LEU A 652 0.53 -34.14 1.68
N GLU A 653 1.66 -33.65 2.18
CA GLU A 653 1.96 -33.70 3.60
C GLU A 653 2.59 -32.41 4.06
N LEU A 654 2.47 -32.13 5.34
CA LEU A 654 3.22 -31.08 6.01
C LEU A 654 3.76 -31.53 7.36
N HIS A 655 4.91 -31.00 7.70
CA HIS A 655 5.61 -31.24 8.95
C HIS A 655 5.74 -29.92 9.72
N VAL A 656 5.05 -29.79 10.85
CA VAL A 656 5.09 -28.59 11.68
C VAL A 656 6.48 -28.46 12.30
N LYS A 657 7.16 -27.34 12.01
CA LYS A 657 8.50 -27.00 12.49
C LYS A 657 8.46 -26.30 13.84
N ASN A 658 7.58 -25.31 13.95
CA ASN A 658 7.46 -24.51 15.16
C ASN A 658 6.04 -23.97 15.33
N ILE A 659 5.68 -23.77 16.61
CA ILE A 659 4.47 -23.06 17.02
C ILE A 659 4.93 -22.09 18.11
N GLU A 660 4.80 -20.79 17.86
CA GLU A 660 5.28 -19.75 18.77
C GLU A 660 4.34 -18.54 18.80
N GLU A 661 4.30 -17.87 19.93
CA GLU A 661 3.62 -16.57 20.05
C GLU A 661 4.60 -15.45 19.74
N LYS A 662 4.21 -14.55 18.84
CA LYS A 662 4.98 -13.38 18.46
C LYS A 662 4.06 -12.24 18.05
N ASP A 663 4.30 -11.05 18.58
CA ASP A 663 3.58 -9.81 18.21
C ASP A 663 2.03 -9.94 18.30
N GLY A 664 1.53 -10.68 19.30
CA GLY A 664 0.09 -10.91 19.51
C GLY A 664 -0.54 -11.93 18.55
N GLN A 665 0.27 -12.64 17.79
CA GLN A 665 -0.16 -13.74 16.92
C GLN A 665 0.43 -15.07 17.40
N LEU A 666 -0.31 -16.16 17.21
CA LEU A 666 0.25 -17.50 17.25
C LEU A 666 0.69 -17.87 15.84
N ILE A 667 1.99 -18.11 15.66
CA ILE A 667 2.61 -18.40 14.36
C ILE A 667 2.94 -19.89 14.30
N ILE A 668 2.50 -20.53 13.22
CA ILE A 668 2.78 -21.94 12.92
C ILE A 668 3.63 -21.96 11.65
N SER A 669 4.81 -22.58 11.71
CA SER A 669 5.65 -22.80 10.55
C SER A 669 5.77 -24.28 10.20
N ALA A 670 5.83 -24.60 8.91
CA ALA A 670 5.90 -25.97 8.43
C ALA A 670 6.70 -26.08 7.11
N ASP A 671 7.22 -27.28 6.83
CA ASP A 671 7.66 -27.70 5.52
C ASP A 671 6.63 -28.65 4.93
N ALA A 672 6.45 -28.61 3.61
CA ALA A 672 5.42 -29.40 2.94
C ALA A 672 5.90 -29.99 1.61
N ASN A 673 5.29 -31.09 1.24
CA ASN A 673 5.48 -31.75 -0.03
C ASN A 673 4.13 -32.09 -0.67
N LEU A 674 4.11 -32.18 -2.00
CA LEU A 674 2.94 -32.65 -2.75
C LEU A 674 3.37 -33.66 -3.81
N TRP A 675 2.54 -34.67 -4.00
CA TRP A 675 2.71 -35.75 -4.98
C TRP A 675 1.58 -35.75 -5.99
N ARG A 676 1.93 -36.04 -7.21
CA ARG A 676 1.03 -36.59 -8.22
C ARG A 676 1.09 -38.11 -8.10
N GLU A 677 0.05 -38.71 -7.58
CA GLU A 677 0.04 -40.14 -7.24
C GLU A 677 1.24 -40.49 -6.33
N ASP A 678 2.18 -41.32 -6.80
CA ASP A 678 3.38 -41.68 -6.04
C ASP A 678 4.63 -40.86 -6.39
N LEU A 679 4.53 -39.89 -7.29
CA LEU A 679 5.65 -39.05 -7.70
C LEU A 679 5.64 -37.72 -6.93
N ARG A 680 6.66 -37.46 -6.12
CA ARG A 680 6.79 -36.18 -5.38
C ARG A 680 7.18 -35.06 -6.35
N ILE A 681 6.30 -34.08 -6.46
CA ILE A 681 6.43 -33.02 -7.47
C ILE A 681 6.61 -31.61 -6.89
N TYR A 682 6.11 -31.33 -5.68
CA TYR A 682 6.30 -30.03 -5.03
C TYR A 682 7.05 -30.15 -3.70
N GLU A 683 7.89 -29.16 -3.43
CA GLU A 683 8.54 -28.91 -2.14
C GLU A 683 8.30 -27.45 -1.78
N ILE A 684 7.72 -27.20 -0.63
CA ILE A 684 7.47 -25.87 -0.07
C ILE A 684 8.20 -25.80 1.27
N SER A 685 9.06 -24.82 1.42
CA SER A 685 9.80 -24.58 2.65
C SER A 685 9.29 -23.34 3.36
N ASP A 686 9.24 -23.42 4.69
CA ASP A 686 8.91 -22.31 5.58
C ASP A 686 7.54 -21.69 5.30
N ILE A 687 6.53 -22.53 4.97
CA ILE A 687 5.16 -22.03 4.94
C ILE A 687 4.71 -21.67 6.35
N VAL A 688 4.06 -20.53 6.49
CA VAL A 688 3.61 -20.03 7.79
C VAL A 688 2.13 -19.66 7.77
N LEU A 689 1.51 -19.87 8.92
CA LEU A 689 0.12 -19.51 9.20
C LEU A 689 0.06 -18.78 10.53
N GLY A 690 -0.61 -17.63 10.57
CA GLY A 690 -0.90 -16.89 11.78
C GLY A 690 -2.30 -17.16 12.30
N ILE A 691 -2.47 -17.05 13.61
CA ILE A 691 -3.78 -16.96 14.27
C ILE A 691 -3.73 -15.72 15.16
N SER A 692 -4.70 -14.85 15.03
CA SER A 692 -4.80 -13.60 15.81
C SER A 692 -6.23 -13.36 16.28
N GLU A 693 -6.42 -12.38 17.16
CA GLU A 693 -7.74 -11.83 17.45
C GLU A 693 -8.33 -11.18 16.20
N ALA A 694 -9.66 -11.31 15.98
CA ALA A 694 -10.37 -10.81 14.82
C ALA A 694 -10.54 -9.28 14.83
#